data_fde8ea1bd029c878957853ee23520bd3
#
_entry.id   fde8ea1bd029c878957853ee23520bd3
#
_cell.length_a   1.000
_cell.length_b   1.000
_cell.length_c   1.000
_cell.angle_alpha   90.00
_cell.angle_beta   90.00
_cell.angle_gamma   90.00
#
_symmetry.space_group_name_H-M   'P 1'
#
loop_
_entity.id
_entity.type
_entity.pdbx_description
1 polymer ?
#
loop_
_entity_poly.entity_id
_entity_poly.type
_entity_poly.pdbx_seq_one_letter_code
_entity_poly.pdbx_strand_id
1 'polypeptide(L)'
;MSIMIKKRDGHYEPLSVEKTKKMVAFACLGLDSCDPIELEMDCKLQFVDGMTTKQIQQTLVQTAIEKVIQKVDDGFGNMVNRMNQDWQFVAARLYLFDLYKEAAINRKYKAFGYGNFTNLVKTLVDAGRYADFFLTEYTEAELEELGDYIKPKRDYLFNYEGIKLLADRYLVKGFNKEIYELPQERFMAIAMHLAVIEGDKKVYYAKKFYDLMSELKMTTATPTLANAGTPFHQLSSCFISGVEDNLWSIYDVNAKFSRVSKHGGALGIYLGKVRALNSDIRGYKNSSGGVIPWIRLYNDTAVAVDQLGKRKGGATVTLDVWHKDFYEFVELRTNNGDDRRKAHDIFPALSVPDIFMERVINREHFTLFDPHEVSRVMGFHLEDYYDDDANKAFTEKYLACEASPDLHGIEVSALDMMKKIMRSAVETGTPFIFFRDTTNRANPNKHAGMIYASNLCHEIAQNVGFTDLDEEIIQDDGSIVTRTKAGDMVTCNLNSINLGQTSDEELEENIALQVRMLDNVITINQFPVPETRVTSEKYRAIGLGTSGYHHYLVKHKVQWESDAHLEIADTLFENIAYAAIKASMELAKEKGAYPAFKGSQWETGEYFERRGYTSERWQQLRADVAKYGIRNGYLMAIAPTGSTSNIANTTAGIDPIFKKFFIEEKKGSFTPKTAPDLSNETMWFYKEAHTIDQQWSIKACGIRQRHIDQAQSFNLYITPQMKAKEILDLYVEAYKQGIKTIYYIRNQSLEMDECTSCSS
;
A
#
# COMPACT_ATOMS: atom_id res chain seq x y z
N MET A 1 23.81 33.40 36.15
CA MET A 1 22.55 32.92 36.77
C MET A 1 22.31 31.49 36.28
N SER A 2 21.92 30.58 37.17
CA SER A 2 21.54 29.23 36.74
C SER A 2 20.18 29.29 36.07
N ILE A 3 20.02 28.69 34.86
CA ILE A 3 18.76 28.58 34.15
C ILE A 3 17.79 27.74 35.00
N MET A 4 16.62 28.29 35.33
CA MET A 4 15.56 27.57 36.03
C MET A 4 14.66 26.88 35.01
N ILE A 5 14.28 25.62 35.24
CA ILE A 5 13.44 24.81 34.36
C ILE A 5 12.19 24.38 35.08
N LYS A 6 11.06 24.32 34.34
CA LYS A 6 9.79 23.81 34.83
C LYS A 6 9.66 22.32 34.59
N LYS A 7 9.52 21.56 35.68
CA LYS A 7 9.30 20.11 35.62
C LYS A 7 7.88 19.77 35.20
N ARG A 8 7.63 18.51 34.84
CA ARG A 8 6.31 18.03 34.38
C ARG A 8 5.22 18.10 35.47
N ASP A 9 5.61 18.01 36.75
CA ASP A 9 4.73 18.20 37.91
C ASP A 9 4.48 19.68 38.28
N GLY A 10 5.10 20.60 37.52
CA GLY A 10 4.89 22.05 37.65
C GLY A 10 5.89 22.79 38.54
N HIS A 11 6.77 22.11 39.34
CA HIS A 11 7.78 22.79 40.15
C HIS A 11 8.97 23.26 39.31
N TYR A 12 9.73 24.23 39.85
CA TYR A 12 10.92 24.76 39.21
C TYR A 12 12.19 24.25 39.92
N GLU A 13 13.19 23.83 39.14
CA GLU A 13 14.52 23.46 39.62
C GLU A 13 15.61 24.05 38.71
N PRO A 14 16.87 24.22 39.20
CA PRO A 14 17.96 24.56 38.30
C PRO A 14 18.22 23.50 37.23
N LEU A 15 18.54 23.93 36.01
CA LEU A 15 18.93 23.01 34.91
C LEU A 15 20.14 22.17 35.32
N SER A 16 19.97 20.87 35.38
CA SER A 16 21.07 19.93 35.63
C SER A 16 21.83 19.63 34.34
N VAL A 17 22.95 20.28 34.15
CA VAL A 17 23.87 20.03 33.01
C VAL A 17 24.33 18.58 33.00
N GLU A 18 24.54 17.95 34.16
CA GLU A 18 24.97 16.56 34.24
C GLU A 18 23.91 15.58 33.74
N LYS A 19 22.63 15.82 34.07
CA LYS A 19 21.53 14.99 33.53
C LYS A 19 21.42 15.10 32.01
N THR A 20 21.60 16.31 31.46
CA THR A 20 21.61 16.53 30.01
C THR A 20 22.76 15.81 29.34
N LYS A 21 23.97 15.92 29.90
CA LYS A 21 25.17 15.22 29.43
C LYS A 21 24.97 13.71 29.38
N LYS A 22 24.49 13.11 30.47
CA LYS A 22 24.23 11.67 30.54
C LYS A 22 23.22 11.23 29.47
N MET A 23 22.19 12.01 29.24
CA MET A 23 21.13 11.70 28.25
C MET A 23 21.68 11.77 26.82
N VAL A 24 22.47 12.81 26.50
CA VAL A 24 23.10 12.96 25.18
C VAL A 24 24.13 11.86 24.94
N ALA A 25 25.02 11.60 25.92
CA ALA A 25 26.00 10.53 25.82
C ALA A 25 25.36 9.16 25.60
N PHE A 26 24.23 8.88 26.29
CA PHE A 26 23.51 7.64 26.10
C PHE A 26 22.83 7.56 24.71
N ALA A 27 22.33 8.67 24.17
CA ALA A 27 21.75 8.72 22.83
C ALA A 27 22.81 8.50 21.73
N CYS A 28 24.05 8.93 21.94
CA CYS A 28 25.17 8.72 21.00
C CYS A 28 25.87 7.35 21.17
N LEU A 29 25.53 6.56 22.18
CA LEU A 29 26.23 5.30 22.49
C LEU A 29 26.22 4.33 21.27
N GLY A 30 27.43 3.93 20.83
CA GLY A 30 27.61 3.04 19.68
C GLY A 30 27.39 3.72 18.31
N LEU A 31 27.38 5.05 18.26
CA LEU A 31 27.35 5.86 17.05
C LEU A 31 28.62 6.72 17.02
N ASP A 32 29.73 6.10 16.62
CA ASP A 32 31.07 6.68 16.72
C ASP A 32 31.27 7.96 15.90
N SER A 33 30.43 8.18 14.91
CA SER A 33 30.41 9.39 14.06
C SER A 33 29.73 10.59 14.74
N CYS A 34 29.10 10.42 15.92
CA CYS A 34 28.35 11.45 16.63
C CYS A 34 29.04 11.84 17.94
N ASP A 35 29.63 13.04 18.00
CA ASP A 35 30.24 13.57 19.23
C ASP A 35 29.16 14.15 20.17
N PRO A 36 28.95 13.57 21.35
CA PRO A 36 28.00 14.10 22.32
C PRO A 36 28.34 15.53 22.79
N ILE A 37 29.62 15.93 22.80
CA ILE A 37 30.05 17.28 23.21
C ILE A 37 29.58 18.33 22.23
N GLU A 38 29.62 18.01 20.91
CA GLU A 38 29.15 18.89 19.85
C GLU A 38 27.65 19.17 20.00
N LEU A 39 26.84 18.14 20.24
CA LEU A 39 25.39 18.30 20.46
C LEU A 39 25.10 19.11 21.72
N GLU A 40 25.83 18.86 22.81
CA GLU A 40 25.65 19.59 24.06
C GLU A 40 25.96 21.10 23.94
N MET A 41 27.00 21.45 23.21
CA MET A 41 27.40 22.86 23.02
C MET A 41 26.33 23.62 22.25
N ASP A 42 25.85 23.06 21.15
CA ASP A 42 24.86 23.72 20.29
C ASP A 42 23.50 23.86 20.99
N CYS A 43 23.10 22.85 21.79
CA CYS A 43 21.85 22.92 22.56
C CYS A 43 21.91 23.94 23.69
N LYS A 44 23.05 24.07 24.38
CA LYS A 44 23.18 25.00 25.54
C LYS A 44 22.92 26.46 25.14
N LEU A 45 23.25 26.82 23.89
CA LEU A 45 23.03 28.16 23.37
C LEU A 45 21.53 28.48 23.19
N GLN A 46 20.67 27.45 23.14
CA GLN A 46 19.23 27.56 22.90
C GLN A 46 18.40 27.49 24.21
N PHE A 47 18.99 27.09 25.33
CA PHE A 47 18.25 26.98 26.60
C PHE A 47 18.03 28.35 27.23
N VAL A 48 16.77 28.64 27.56
CA VAL A 48 16.36 29.88 28.22
C VAL A 48 15.66 29.60 29.54
N ASP A 49 15.65 30.60 30.41
CA ASP A 49 15.02 30.53 31.74
C ASP A 49 13.52 30.27 31.61
N GLY A 50 12.97 29.39 32.46
CA GLY A 50 11.56 29.01 32.45
C GLY A 50 11.18 27.91 31.46
N MET A 51 12.07 27.40 30.62
CA MET A 51 11.78 26.28 29.75
C MET A 51 11.28 25.04 30.49
N THR A 52 10.33 24.36 29.92
CA THR A 52 9.87 23.04 30.40
C THR A 52 10.87 21.95 30.05
N THR A 53 10.91 20.87 30.83
CA THR A 53 11.72 19.69 30.49
C THR A 53 11.34 19.07 29.16
N LYS A 54 10.09 19.24 28.70
CA LYS A 54 9.64 18.79 27.38
C LYS A 54 10.26 19.66 26.26
N GLN A 55 10.28 20.98 26.44
CA GLN A 55 10.93 21.90 25.50
C GLN A 55 12.43 21.63 25.38
N ILE A 56 13.12 21.38 26.51
CA ILE A 56 14.55 20.99 26.50
C ILE A 56 14.75 19.71 25.67
N GLN A 57 13.89 18.70 25.87
CA GLN A 57 13.98 17.46 25.11
C GLN A 57 13.74 17.70 23.61
N GLN A 58 12.77 18.54 23.26
CA GLN A 58 12.49 18.92 21.88
C GLN A 58 13.66 19.68 21.24
N THR A 59 14.30 20.59 21.98
CA THR A 59 15.51 21.29 21.51
C THR A 59 16.64 20.30 21.22
N LEU A 60 16.89 19.34 22.11
CA LEU A 60 17.91 18.30 21.88
C LEU A 60 17.61 17.48 20.62
N VAL A 61 16.37 17.05 20.42
CA VAL A 61 15.94 16.33 19.22
C VAL A 61 16.13 17.19 17.97
N GLN A 62 15.68 18.45 18.00
CA GLN A 62 15.79 19.34 16.85
C GLN A 62 17.23 19.65 16.47
N THR A 63 18.09 19.92 17.47
CA THR A 63 19.52 20.15 17.22
C THR A 63 20.21 18.90 16.63
N ALA A 64 19.85 17.70 17.09
CA ALA A 64 20.36 16.45 16.50
C ALA A 64 19.90 16.29 15.03
N ILE A 65 18.67 16.65 14.73
CA ILE A 65 18.12 16.62 13.34
C ILE A 65 18.89 17.59 12.43
N GLU A 66 19.20 18.81 12.92
CA GLU A 66 19.94 19.81 12.15
C GLU A 66 21.37 19.36 11.85
N LYS A 67 21.94 18.44 12.65
CA LYS A 67 23.27 17.85 12.42
C LYS A 67 23.29 16.77 11.33
N VAL A 68 22.15 16.27 10.88
CA VAL A 68 22.09 15.28 9.80
C VAL A 68 22.66 15.86 8.51
N ILE A 69 22.36 17.12 8.21
CA ILE A 69 22.88 17.85 7.05
C ILE A 69 23.40 19.21 7.53
N GLN A 70 24.69 19.35 7.56
CA GLN A 70 25.36 20.59 7.98
C GLN A 70 26.05 21.25 6.79
N LYS A 71 25.98 22.57 6.73
CA LYS A 71 26.87 23.36 5.86
C LYS A 71 28.19 23.58 6.56
N VAL A 72 29.26 23.05 6.00
CA VAL A 72 30.63 23.19 6.52
C VAL A 72 31.52 23.85 5.45
N ASP A 73 32.50 24.62 5.90
CA ASP A 73 33.55 25.13 5.01
C ASP A 73 34.46 23.95 4.60
N ASP A 74 34.72 23.80 3.30
CA ASP A 74 35.60 22.75 2.75
C ASP A 74 37.10 23.05 2.96
N GLY A 75 37.43 24.13 3.67
CA GLY A 75 38.80 24.61 3.89
C GLY A 75 39.33 25.49 2.71
N PHE A 76 38.53 25.67 1.67
CA PHE A 76 38.84 26.55 0.54
C PHE A 76 37.86 27.73 0.44
N GLY A 77 37.04 27.94 1.49
CA GLY A 77 36.04 29.01 1.56
C GLY A 77 34.71 28.70 0.88
N ASN A 78 34.48 27.46 0.43
CA ASN A 78 33.19 27.05 -0.10
C ASN A 78 32.37 26.34 0.98
N MET A 79 31.07 26.68 1.06
CA MET A 79 30.13 25.97 1.94
C MET A 79 29.62 24.71 1.26
N VAL A 80 30.03 23.54 1.74
CA VAL A 80 29.59 22.24 1.26
C VAL A 80 28.66 21.56 2.26
N ASN A 81 27.73 20.77 1.77
CA ASN A 81 26.87 19.96 2.64
C ASN A 81 27.65 18.72 3.15
N ARG A 82 27.90 18.68 4.43
CA ARG A 82 28.36 17.48 5.13
C ARG A 82 27.16 16.73 5.66
N MET A 83 27.03 15.46 5.31
CA MET A 83 25.97 14.60 5.77
C MET A 83 26.49 13.57 6.78
N ASN A 84 25.76 13.42 7.88
CA ASN A 84 25.98 12.35 8.85
C ASN A 84 24.63 11.80 9.30
N GLN A 85 24.22 10.67 8.70
CA GLN A 85 22.91 10.09 8.98
C GLN A 85 22.77 9.49 10.39
N ASP A 86 23.88 9.20 11.10
CA ASP A 86 23.81 8.65 12.46
C ASP A 86 23.12 9.61 13.44
N TRP A 87 23.13 10.92 13.16
CA TRP A 87 22.36 11.89 13.92
C TRP A 87 20.84 11.67 13.89
N GLN A 88 20.29 10.98 12.87
CA GLN A 88 18.88 10.57 12.86
C GLN A 88 18.59 9.55 13.98
N PHE A 89 19.53 8.64 14.25
CA PHE A 89 19.39 7.66 15.33
C PHE A 89 19.56 8.33 16.69
N VAL A 90 20.46 9.32 16.82
CA VAL A 90 20.56 10.13 18.04
C VAL A 90 19.24 10.86 18.30
N ALA A 91 18.68 11.53 17.31
CA ALA A 91 17.39 12.21 17.41
C ALA A 91 16.25 11.23 17.76
N ALA A 92 16.23 10.04 17.16
CA ALA A 92 15.28 8.99 17.46
C ALA A 92 15.34 8.54 18.93
N ARG A 93 16.55 8.28 19.45
CA ARG A 93 16.74 7.87 20.84
C ARG A 93 16.35 8.97 21.83
N LEU A 94 16.67 10.22 21.53
CA LEU A 94 16.22 11.36 22.33
C LEU A 94 14.69 11.48 22.34
N TYR A 95 14.04 11.27 21.20
CA TYR A 95 12.58 11.25 21.11
C TYR A 95 11.95 10.06 21.87
N LEU A 96 12.54 8.87 21.77
CA LEU A 96 12.12 7.69 22.54
C LEU A 96 12.18 7.93 24.05
N PHE A 97 13.21 8.65 24.54
CA PHE A 97 13.30 8.98 25.97
C PHE A 97 12.14 9.86 26.45
N ASP A 98 11.59 10.68 25.57
CA ASP A 98 10.38 11.46 25.88
C ASP A 98 9.14 10.56 25.93
N LEU A 99 8.99 9.65 24.97
CA LEU A 99 7.90 8.65 24.94
C LEU A 99 7.93 7.77 26.20
N TYR A 100 9.10 7.28 26.62
CA TYR A 100 9.25 6.45 27.80
C TYR A 100 8.81 7.18 29.08
N LYS A 101 9.19 8.46 29.23
CA LYS A 101 8.80 9.29 30.37
C LYS A 101 7.27 9.54 30.37
N GLU A 102 6.70 9.80 29.20
CA GLU A 102 5.27 10.06 29.08
C GLU A 102 4.45 8.81 29.42
N ALA A 103 4.83 7.64 28.87
CA ALA A 103 4.20 6.36 29.20
C ALA A 103 4.33 6.01 30.69
N ALA A 104 5.50 6.21 31.30
CA ALA A 104 5.73 5.95 32.71
C ALA A 104 4.83 6.81 33.63
N ILE A 105 4.63 8.09 33.27
CA ILE A 105 3.72 8.99 34.02
C ILE A 105 2.27 8.52 33.89
N ASN A 106 1.81 8.27 32.67
CA ASN A 106 0.43 7.88 32.39
C ASN A 106 0.07 6.51 33.01
N ARG A 107 1.02 5.59 33.02
CA ARG A 107 0.89 4.24 33.59
C ARG A 107 1.34 4.15 35.07
N LYS A 108 1.84 5.24 35.67
CA LYS A 108 2.23 5.36 37.07
C LYS A 108 3.34 4.37 37.51
N TYR A 109 4.32 4.08 36.66
CA TYR A 109 5.50 3.29 37.06
C TYR A 109 6.78 4.14 37.09
N LYS A 110 7.78 3.67 37.86
CA LYS A 110 9.01 4.44 38.12
C LYS A 110 10.20 4.05 37.23
N ALA A 111 10.13 2.91 36.55
CA ALA A 111 11.20 2.46 35.67
C ALA A 111 11.40 3.41 34.48
N PHE A 112 12.65 3.57 34.04
CA PHE A 112 12.94 4.22 32.78
C PHE A 112 12.82 3.19 31.63
N GLY A 113 12.00 3.46 30.63
CA GLY A 113 11.72 2.58 29.52
C GLY A 113 10.37 1.87 29.69
N TYR A 114 10.35 0.57 29.48
CA TYR A 114 9.15 -0.26 29.49
C TYR A 114 8.66 -0.59 30.89
N GLY A 115 7.35 -0.53 31.08
CA GLY A 115 6.68 -1.04 32.28
C GLY A 115 6.19 -2.48 32.10
N ASN A 116 5.41 -2.98 33.07
CA ASN A 116 4.82 -4.31 32.97
C ASN A 116 3.77 -4.37 31.85
N PHE A 117 3.91 -5.32 30.93
CA PHE A 117 3.06 -5.45 29.75
C PHE A 117 1.63 -5.93 30.10
N THR A 118 1.51 -6.87 31.05
CA THR A 118 0.20 -7.36 31.52
C THR A 118 -0.63 -6.22 32.10
N ASN A 119 -0.02 -5.32 32.87
CA ASN A 119 -0.70 -4.13 33.38
C ASN A 119 -1.10 -3.16 32.28
N LEU A 120 -0.28 -2.99 31.24
CA LEU A 120 -0.66 -2.18 30.06
C LEU A 120 -1.92 -2.77 29.40
N VAL A 121 -1.92 -4.07 29.13
CA VAL A 121 -3.06 -4.76 28.49
C VAL A 121 -4.33 -4.55 29.31
N LYS A 122 -4.30 -4.82 30.62
CA LYS A 122 -5.44 -4.60 31.53
C LYS A 122 -5.92 -3.13 31.49
N THR A 123 -5.00 -2.18 31.58
CA THR A 123 -5.33 -0.74 31.55
C THR A 123 -6.00 -0.33 30.25
N LEU A 124 -5.52 -0.81 29.10
CA LEU A 124 -6.06 -0.42 27.78
C LEU A 124 -7.36 -1.17 27.44
N VAL A 125 -7.57 -2.41 27.93
CA VAL A 125 -8.84 -3.12 27.83
C VAL A 125 -9.90 -2.41 28.69
N ASP A 126 -9.61 -2.08 29.94
CA ASP A 126 -10.51 -1.36 30.84
C ASP A 126 -10.89 0.03 30.27
N ALA A 127 -9.97 0.69 29.59
CA ALA A 127 -10.20 1.95 28.91
C ALA A 127 -10.93 1.81 27.55
N GLY A 128 -11.26 0.58 27.09
CA GLY A 128 -11.88 0.34 25.79
C GLY A 128 -10.98 0.69 24.59
N ARG A 129 -9.66 0.68 24.79
CA ARG A 129 -8.67 0.95 23.73
C ARG A 129 -8.08 -0.31 23.13
N TYR A 130 -7.97 -1.39 23.92
CA TYR A 130 -7.69 -2.75 23.48
C TYR A 130 -8.98 -3.58 23.49
N ALA A 131 -9.03 -4.57 22.63
CA ALA A 131 -10.14 -5.52 22.56
C ALA A 131 -10.08 -6.56 23.70
N ASP A 132 -11.23 -7.06 24.11
CA ASP A 132 -11.37 -7.98 25.25
C ASP A 132 -10.65 -9.31 25.05
N PHE A 133 -10.41 -9.72 23.79
CA PHE A 133 -9.76 -11.02 23.49
C PHE A 133 -8.38 -11.15 24.15
N PHE A 134 -7.67 -10.06 24.45
CA PHE A 134 -6.40 -10.12 25.18
C PHE A 134 -6.53 -10.75 26.57
N LEU A 135 -7.71 -10.60 27.20
CA LEU A 135 -7.97 -11.14 28.52
C LEU A 135 -8.85 -12.39 28.51
N THR A 136 -9.54 -12.69 27.40
CA THR A 136 -10.38 -13.88 27.24
C THR A 136 -9.67 -15.05 26.58
N GLU A 137 -8.78 -14.75 25.62
CA GLU A 137 -8.05 -15.75 24.83
C GLU A 137 -6.64 -16.02 25.34
N TYR A 138 -6.04 -15.09 26.11
CA TYR A 138 -4.72 -15.24 26.71
C TYR A 138 -4.84 -15.30 28.25
N THR A 139 -4.19 -16.27 28.83
CA THR A 139 -4.07 -16.38 30.29
C THR A 139 -3.09 -15.34 30.84
N GLU A 140 -3.15 -15.03 32.13
CA GLU A 140 -2.21 -14.11 32.77
C GLU A 140 -0.76 -14.58 32.65
N ALA A 141 -0.51 -15.87 32.74
CA ALA A 141 0.83 -16.44 32.56
C ALA A 141 1.36 -16.27 31.13
N GLU A 142 0.49 -16.43 30.11
CA GLU A 142 0.87 -16.19 28.71
C GLU A 142 1.14 -14.69 28.46
N LEU A 143 0.38 -13.79 29.09
CA LEU A 143 0.63 -12.35 29.00
C LEU A 143 1.96 -11.96 29.65
N GLU A 144 2.30 -12.56 30.78
CA GLU A 144 3.60 -12.35 31.43
C GLU A 144 4.75 -12.90 30.57
N GLU A 145 4.62 -14.11 30.04
CA GLU A 145 5.60 -14.74 29.15
C GLU A 145 5.87 -13.88 27.92
N LEU A 146 4.82 -13.35 27.27
CA LEU A 146 4.95 -12.49 26.09
C LEU A 146 5.50 -11.11 26.47
N GLY A 147 5.13 -10.59 27.62
CA GLY A 147 5.71 -9.34 28.17
C GLY A 147 7.21 -9.43 28.41
N ASP A 148 7.67 -10.52 29.02
CA ASP A 148 9.10 -10.79 29.27
C ASP A 148 9.88 -11.06 27.97
N TYR A 149 9.20 -11.49 26.93
CA TYR A 149 9.80 -11.69 25.61
C TYR A 149 10.08 -10.39 24.85
N ILE A 150 9.43 -9.29 25.21
CA ILE A 150 9.64 -7.98 24.58
C ILE A 150 11.11 -7.56 24.66
N LYS A 151 11.65 -7.03 23.57
CA LYS A 151 13.07 -6.62 23.42
C LYS A 151 13.20 -5.10 23.27
N PRO A 152 13.24 -4.30 24.35
CA PRO A 152 13.30 -2.84 24.28
C PRO A 152 14.47 -2.29 23.47
N LYS A 153 15.58 -3.00 23.40
CA LYS A 153 16.78 -2.57 22.63
C LYS A 153 16.50 -2.46 21.13
N ARG A 154 15.46 -3.15 20.61
CA ARG A 154 15.06 -3.04 19.20
C ARG A 154 14.48 -1.66 18.84
N ASP A 155 14.09 -0.85 19.83
CA ASP A 155 13.72 0.56 19.60
C ASP A 155 14.86 1.38 18.99
N TYR A 156 16.11 0.96 19.18
CA TYR A 156 17.30 1.65 18.63
C TYR A 156 17.52 1.36 17.14
N LEU A 157 16.73 0.48 16.54
CA LEU A 157 16.72 0.25 15.09
C LEU A 157 16.01 1.37 14.34
N PHE A 158 15.13 2.13 14.99
CA PHE A 158 14.41 3.22 14.35
C PHE A 158 15.32 4.44 14.11
N ASN A 159 15.19 5.05 12.94
CA ASN A 159 15.57 6.42 12.72
C ASN A 159 14.48 7.38 13.25
N TYR A 160 14.74 8.68 13.26
CA TYR A 160 13.80 9.67 13.81
C TYR A 160 12.46 9.69 13.09
N GLU A 161 12.46 9.63 11.76
CA GLU A 161 11.23 9.64 10.98
C GLU A 161 10.36 8.41 11.29
N GLY A 162 10.96 7.23 11.32
CA GLY A 162 10.28 5.98 11.59
C GLY A 162 9.61 5.95 12.95
N ILE A 163 10.34 6.31 14.02
CA ILE A 163 9.78 6.30 15.37
C ILE A 163 8.73 7.39 15.56
N LYS A 164 8.94 8.59 14.98
CA LYS A 164 7.96 9.67 15.06
C LYS A 164 6.67 9.29 14.35
N LEU A 165 6.77 8.71 13.15
CA LEU A 165 5.61 8.24 12.38
C LEU A 165 4.85 7.14 13.12
N LEU A 166 5.56 6.16 13.70
CA LEU A 166 4.97 5.10 14.50
C LEU A 166 4.22 5.68 15.72
N ALA A 167 4.86 6.61 16.44
CA ALA A 167 4.28 7.23 17.62
C ALA A 167 3.07 8.13 17.29
N ASP A 168 3.14 8.90 16.20
CA ASP A 168 2.09 9.85 15.85
C ASP A 168 0.83 9.15 15.35
N ARG A 169 0.97 8.09 14.53
CA ARG A 169 -0.14 7.48 13.78
C ARG A 169 -0.60 6.12 14.31
N TYR A 170 0.28 5.30 14.89
CA TYR A 170 0.03 3.86 15.05
C TYR A 170 0.01 3.37 16.50
N LEU A 171 0.73 4.02 17.43
CA LEU A 171 0.61 3.66 18.84
C LEU A 171 -0.82 3.90 19.33
N VAL A 172 -1.37 2.96 20.07
CA VAL A 172 -2.68 3.09 20.71
C VAL A 172 -2.57 4.10 21.86
N LYS A 173 -3.32 5.17 21.77
CA LYS A 173 -3.33 6.30 22.71
C LYS A 173 -4.61 6.33 23.52
N GLY A 174 -4.58 7.00 24.67
CA GLY A 174 -5.77 7.40 25.40
C GLY A 174 -6.66 8.34 24.58
N PHE A 175 -7.87 8.64 25.08
CA PHE A 175 -8.84 9.47 24.37
C PHE A 175 -8.39 10.94 24.22
N ASN A 176 -7.56 11.43 25.13
CA ASN A 176 -6.94 12.78 25.04
C ASN A 176 -5.54 12.74 24.41
N LYS A 177 -5.22 11.67 23.65
CA LYS A 177 -3.94 11.43 22.97
C LYS A 177 -2.76 11.13 23.91
N GLU A 178 -3.03 10.70 25.15
CA GLU A 178 -1.99 10.26 26.09
C GLU A 178 -1.24 9.04 25.55
N ILE A 179 0.08 9.02 25.71
CA ILE A 179 0.92 7.88 25.35
C ILE A 179 0.89 6.85 26.49
N TYR A 180 0.34 5.67 26.22
CA TYR A 180 0.36 4.51 27.11
C TYR A 180 1.25 3.42 26.55
N GLU A 181 1.10 3.12 25.26
CA GLU A 181 1.79 2.06 24.54
C GLU A 181 3.11 2.55 23.98
N LEU A 182 4.13 1.70 24.03
CA LEU A 182 5.47 1.91 23.48
C LEU A 182 5.69 1.03 22.23
N PRO A 183 6.69 1.31 21.39
CA PRO A 183 6.85 0.66 20.08
C PRO A 183 6.84 -0.87 20.12
N GLN A 184 7.63 -1.47 21.00
CA GLN A 184 7.72 -2.94 21.08
C GLN A 184 6.44 -3.56 21.66
N GLU A 185 5.71 -2.84 22.52
CA GLU A 185 4.40 -3.27 23.02
C GLU A 185 3.35 -3.27 21.91
N ARG A 186 3.42 -2.27 20.98
CA ARG A 186 2.58 -2.24 19.78
C ARG A 186 2.80 -3.47 18.90
N PHE A 187 4.06 -3.79 18.60
CA PHE A 187 4.38 -4.97 17.79
C PHE A 187 3.94 -6.27 18.49
N MET A 188 4.09 -6.38 19.80
CA MET A 188 3.62 -7.54 20.53
C MET A 188 2.08 -7.64 20.50
N ALA A 189 1.37 -6.53 20.69
CA ALA A 189 -0.10 -6.52 20.61
C ALA A 189 -0.62 -6.92 19.22
N ILE A 190 0.02 -6.46 18.14
CA ILE A 190 -0.28 -6.90 16.77
C ILE A 190 -0.02 -8.40 16.63
N ALA A 191 1.14 -8.86 17.04
CA ALA A 191 1.55 -10.26 16.94
C ALA A 191 0.59 -11.19 17.69
N MET A 192 0.17 -10.82 18.89
CA MET A 192 -0.83 -11.56 19.67
C MET A 192 -2.18 -11.62 18.95
N HIS A 193 -2.65 -10.50 18.41
CA HIS A 193 -3.92 -10.49 17.65
C HIS A 193 -3.86 -11.41 16.44
N LEU A 194 -2.79 -11.33 15.65
CA LEU A 194 -2.63 -12.18 14.45
C LEU A 194 -2.43 -13.66 14.80
N ALA A 195 -1.92 -13.97 15.98
CA ALA A 195 -1.68 -15.34 16.44
C ALA A 195 -2.85 -15.97 17.22
N VAL A 196 -3.87 -15.20 17.60
CA VAL A 196 -4.95 -15.66 18.49
C VAL A 196 -5.65 -16.93 18.00
N ILE A 197 -5.77 -17.12 16.69
CA ILE A 197 -6.44 -18.28 16.07
C ILE A 197 -5.54 -19.51 15.89
N GLU A 198 -4.28 -19.44 16.32
CA GLU A 198 -3.33 -20.58 16.21
C GLU A 198 -3.48 -21.60 17.36
N GLY A 199 -4.51 -21.47 18.19
CA GLY A 199 -4.82 -22.41 19.29
C GLY A 199 -3.66 -22.55 20.27
N ASP A 200 -3.23 -23.79 20.55
CA ASP A 200 -2.12 -24.05 21.47
C ASP A 200 -0.78 -23.49 21.04
N LYS A 201 -0.65 -23.12 19.76
CA LYS A 201 0.57 -22.52 19.19
C LYS A 201 0.54 -20.98 19.19
N LYS A 202 -0.51 -20.34 19.74
CA LYS A 202 -0.66 -18.89 19.68
C LYS A 202 0.51 -18.12 20.29
N VAL A 203 1.06 -18.56 21.42
CA VAL A 203 2.24 -17.94 22.07
C VAL A 203 3.50 -18.09 21.19
N TYR A 204 3.70 -19.27 20.62
CA TYR A 204 4.82 -19.53 19.72
C TYR A 204 4.77 -18.60 18.50
N TYR A 205 3.61 -18.54 17.81
CA TYR A 205 3.47 -17.67 16.64
C TYR A 205 3.47 -16.18 17.00
N ALA A 206 2.93 -15.78 18.15
CA ALA A 206 3.04 -14.41 18.62
C ALA A 206 4.50 -13.97 18.76
N LYS A 207 5.38 -14.81 19.32
CA LYS A 207 6.82 -14.53 19.39
C LYS A 207 7.47 -14.41 18.01
N LYS A 208 7.16 -15.34 17.09
CA LYS A 208 7.69 -15.34 15.72
C LYS A 208 7.24 -14.09 14.94
N PHE A 209 5.96 -13.74 15.02
CA PHE A 209 5.41 -12.55 14.37
C PHE A 209 5.98 -11.26 14.98
N TYR A 210 6.14 -11.23 16.30
CA TYR A 210 6.79 -10.13 16.99
C TYR A 210 8.24 -9.95 16.50
N ASP A 211 9.04 -11.00 16.45
CA ASP A 211 10.43 -10.92 16.02
C ASP A 211 10.52 -10.34 14.60
N LEU A 212 9.71 -10.85 13.67
CA LEU A 212 9.71 -10.42 12.27
C LEU A 212 9.41 -8.91 12.13
N MET A 213 8.43 -8.40 12.89
CA MET A 213 8.07 -6.97 12.86
C MET A 213 9.05 -6.10 13.65
N SER A 214 9.46 -6.53 14.85
CA SER A 214 10.28 -5.74 15.77
C SER A 214 11.75 -5.63 15.33
N GLU A 215 12.22 -6.58 14.52
CA GLU A 215 13.53 -6.53 13.84
C GLU A 215 13.47 -5.72 12.53
N LEU A 216 12.32 -5.11 12.22
CA LEU A 216 12.07 -4.33 11.01
C LEU A 216 12.26 -5.13 9.71
N LYS A 217 12.17 -6.46 9.78
CA LYS A 217 12.26 -7.36 8.62
C LYS A 217 10.96 -7.42 7.82
N MET A 218 9.85 -7.00 8.41
CA MET A 218 8.55 -6.91 7.74
C MET A 218 7.71 -5.77 8.32
N THR A 219 6.86 -5.18 7.48
CA THR A 219 5.83 -4.24 7.89
C THR A 219 4.45 -4.74 7.50
N THR A 220 3.49 -4.59 8.39
CA THR A 220 2.07 -4.84 8.09
C THR A 220 1.45 -3.65 7.37
N ALA A 221 0.31 -3.85 6.71
CA ALA A 221 -0.46 -2.76 6.15
C ALA A 221 -0.86 -1.73 7.22
N THR A 222 -1.03 -0.47 6.80
CA THR A 222 -1.43 0.63 7.68
C THR A 222 -2.64 0.29 8.58
N PRO A 223 -3.76 -0.30 8.09
CA PRO A 223 -4.86 -0.66 8.96
C PRO A 223 -4.51 -1.74 9.98
N THR A 224 -3.72 -2.74 9.61
CA THR A 224 -3.24 -3.75 10.56
C THR A 224 -2.37 -3.12 11.63
N LEU A 225 -1.42 -2.26 11.24
CA LEU A 225 -0.52 -1.56 12.16
C LEU A 225 -1.28 -0.65 13.13
N ALA A 226 -2.40 -0.04 12.69
CA ALA A 226 -3.19 0.88 13.50
C ALA A 226 -4.27 0.21 14.34
N ASN A 227 -4.94 -0.82 13.81
CA ASN A 227 -6.20 -1.34 14.35
C ASN A 227 -6.09 -2.73 14.98
N ALA A 228 -5.02 -3.50 14.70
CA ALA A 228 -4.87 -4.82 15.32
C ALA A 228 -4.83 -4.69 16.85
N GLY A 229 -5.58 -5.54 17.53
CA GLY A 229 -5.71 -5.50 18.98
C GLY A 229 -6.70 -4.45 19.54
N THR A 230 -7.30 -3.62 18.70
CA THR A 230 -8.33 -2.66 19.12
C THR A 230 -9.74 -3.24 18.94
N PRO A 231 -10.77 -2.68 19.59
CA PRO A 231 -12.17 -3.10 19.40
C PRO A 231 -12.67 -2.94 17.95
N PHE A 232 -12.02 -2.09 17.15
CA PHE A 232 -12.35 -1.81 15.75
C PHE A 232 -11.27 -2.33 14.80
N HIS A 233 -11.12 -3.64 14.73
CA HIS A 233 -10.04 -4.33 14.02
C HIS A 233 -10.37 -4.62 12.55
N GLN A 234 -10.73 -3.59 11.80
CA GLN A 234 -10.68 -3.64 10.33
C GLN A 234 -9.20 -3.52 9.91
N LEU A 235 -8.64 -4.58 9.30
CA LEU A 235 -7.19 -4.75 9.08
C LEU A 235 -6.77 -4.59 7.62
N SER A 236 -7.73 -4.39 6.69
CA SER A 236 -7.49 -4.38 5.24
C SER A 236 -7.40 -2.97 4.68
N SER A 237 -6.49 -2.73 3.72
CA SER A 237 -6.20 -1.39 3.20
C SER A 237 -7.16 -0.95 2.11
N CYS A 238 -7.49 -1.85 1.18
CA CYS A 238 -8.20 -1.54 -0.04
C CYS A 238 -9.28 -2.56 -0.34
N PHE A 239 -10.26 -2.10 -1.12
CA PHE A 239 -11.40 -2.90 -1.56
C PHE A 239 -11.66 -2.63 -3.04
N ILE A 240 -12.31 -3.56 -3.76
CA ILE A 240 -12.71 -3.35 -5.15
C ILE A 240 -14.14 -3.85 -5.33
N SER A 241 -14.97 -3.07 -6.04
CA SER A 241 -16.35 -3.40 -6.35
C SER A 241 -16.70 -3.01 -7.79
N GLY A 242 -17.58 -3.78 -8.43
CA GLY A 242 -18.16 -3.44 -9.72
C GLY A 242 -19.55 -2.79 -9.55
N VAL A 243 -19.93 -1.98 -10.52
CA VAL A 243 -21.24 -1.30 -10.60
C VAL A 243 -21.97 -1.77 -11.83
N GLU A 244 -23.22 -2.26 -11.67
CA GLU A 244 -24.13 -2.55 -12.76
C GLU A 244 -24.84 -1.28 -13.27
N ASP A 245 -25.32 -1.31 -14.52
CA ASP A 245 -26.00 -0.19 -15.17
C ASP A 245 -27.43 0.02 -14.65
N ASN A 246 -27.57 0.18 -13.33
CA ASN A 246 -28.84 0.53 -12.69
C ASN A 246 -28.63 1.39 -11.44
N LEU A 247 -29.66 2.17 -11.11
CA LEU A 247 -29.62 3.14 -10.02
C LEU A 247 -29.32 2.50 -8.66
N TRP A 248 -29.91 1.33 -8.39
CA TRP A 248 -29.70 0.63 -7.13
C TRP A 248 -28.21 0.29 -6.92
N SER A 249 -27.59 -0.35 -7.93
CA SER A 249 -26.18 -0.76 -7.85
C SER A 249 -25.24 0.43 -7.69
N ILE A 250 -25.50 1.54 -8.40
CA ILE A 250 -24.70 2.77 -8.30
C ILE A 250 -24.71 3.32 -6.85
N TYR A 251 -25.91 3.40 -6.23
CA TYR A 251 -26.03 3.90 -4.85
C TYR A 251 -25.62 2.89 -3.80
N ASP A 252 -25.82 1.59 -4.03
CA ASP A 252 -25.34 0.51 -3.15
C ASP A 252 -23.82 0.55 -3.02
N VAL A 253 -23.09 0.64 -4.14
CA VAL A 253 -21.63 0.77 -4.12
C VAL A 253 -21.19 2.07 -3.42
N ASN A 254 -21.93 3.18 -3.59
CA ASN A 254 -21.63 4.41 -2.85
C ASN A 254 -21.83 4.25 -1.34
N ALA A 255 -22.89 3.57 -0.91
CA ALA A 255 -23.13 3.26 0.50
C ALA A 255 -22.05 2.31 1.07
N LYS A 256 -21.59 1.34 0.30
CA LYS A 256 -20.45 0.47 0.64
C LYS A 256 -19.17 1.28 0.75
N PHE A 257 -18.91 2.20 -0.18
CA PHE A 257 -17.77 3.09 -0.13
C PHE A 257 -17.72 3.93 1.15
N SER A 258 -18.84 4.51 1.56
CA SER A 258 -18.90 5.28 2.80
C SER A 258 -18.53 4.45 4.04
N ARG A 259 -18.99 3.17 4.09
CA ARG A 259 -18.65 2.23 5.18
C ARG A 259 -17.17 1.84 5.15
N VAL A 260 -16.64 1.53 3.98
CA VAL A 260 -15.21 1.21 3.79
C VAL A 260 -14.33 2.40 4.20
N SER A 261 -14.65 3.61 3.74
CA SER A 261 -13.91 4.84 4.08
C SER A 261 -13.92 5.11 5.58
N LYS A 262 -15.09 5.04 6.23
CA LYS A 262 -15.21 5.19 7.70
C LYS A 262 -14.27 4.27 8.47
N HIS A 263 -14.01 3.06 7.97
CA HIS A 263 -13.14 2.07 8.62
C HIS A 263 -11.68 2.11 8.14
N GLY A 264 -11.29 3.15 7.41
CA GLY A 264 -9.90 3.38 7.00
C GLY A 264 -9.47 2.70 5.71
N GLY A 265 -10.43 2.15 4.93
CA GLY A 265 -10.17 1.53 3.64
C GLY A 265 -10.36 2.50 2.46
N ALA A 266 -9.79 2.17 1.31
CA ALA A 266 -10.02 2.84 0.04
C ALA A 266 -10.74 1.90 -0.93
N LEU A 267 -11.51 2.44 -1.90
CA LEU A 267 -12.30 1.63 -2.83
C LEU A 267 -11.84 1.82 -4.28
N GLY A 268 -11.56 0.71 -4.98
CA GLY A 268 -11.54 0.64 -6.44
C GLY A 268 -12.94 0.36 -6.98
N ILE A 269 -13.40 1.16 -7.92
CA ILE A 269 -14.76 1.09 -8.48
C ILE A 269 -14.67 0.87 -9.99
N TYR A 270 -15.27 -0.19 -10.49
CA TYR A 270 -15.40 -0.41 -11.92
C TYR A 270 -16.75 0.11 -12.42
N LEU A 271 -16.73 1.04 -13.39
CA LEU A 271 -17.91 1.67 -13.98
C LEU A 271 -18.13 1.34 -15.46
N GLY A 272 -17.37 0.41 -16.03
CA GLY A 272 -17.41 0.13 -17.48
C GLY A 272 -18.76 -0.34 -18.00
N LYS A 273 -19.66 -0.85 -17.16
CA LYS A 273 -21.02 -1.26 -17.54
C LYS A 273 -22.02 -0.10 -17.61
N VAL A 274 -21.74 1.02 -16.94
CA VAL A 274 -22.67 2.15 -16.84
C VAL A 274 -22.76 2.86 -18.19
N ARG A 275 -24.00 3.09 -18.64
CA ARG A 275 -24.28 3.72 -19.93
C ARG A 275 -23.68 5.13 -20.08
N ALA A 276 -23.33 5.44 -21.32
CA ALA A 276 -22.68 6.70 -21.68
C ALA A 276 -23.64 7.90 -21.66
N LEU A 277 -23.07 9.10 -21.76
CA LEU A 277 -23.78 10.35 -21.97
C LEU A 277 -24.67 10.24 -23.22
N ASN A 278 -25.90 10.75 -23.13
CA ASN A 278 -26.92 10.72 -24.18
C ASN A 278 -27.43 9.31 -24.57
N SER A 279 -27.11 8.28 -23.80
CA SER A 279 -27.76 6.99 -23.91
C SER A 279 -29.27 7.09 -23.57
N ASP A 280 -30.06 6.12 -23.97
CA ASP A 280 -31.49 6.13 -23.63
C ASP A 280 -31.76 5.69 -22.18
N ILE A 281 -32.87 6.14 -21.61
CA ILE A 281 -33.41 5.67 -20.33
C ILE A 281 -34.87 5.35 -20.52
N ARG A 282 -35.27 4.10 -20.33
CA ARG A 282 -36.66 3.63 -20.52
C ARG A 282 -37.21 3.96 -21.91
N GLY A 283 -36.37 3.94 -22.97
CA GLY A 283 -36.74 4.31 -24.32
C GLY A 283 -36.74 5.81 -24.65
N TYR A 284 -36.52 6.67 -23.63
CA TYR A 284 -36.33 8.11 -23.86
C TYR A 284 -34.91 8.37 -24.33
N LYS A 285 -34.75 8.82 -25.57
CA LYS A 285 -33.44 9.12 -26.18
C LYS A 285 -32.77 10.32 -25.52
N ASN A 286 -31.43 10.32 -25.52
CA ASN A 286 -30.59 11.42 -24.99
C ASN A 286 -30.87 11.78 -23.53
N SER A 287 -31.20 10.82 -22.68
CA SER A 287 -31.63 11.07 -21.29
C SER A 287 -30.57 10.77 -20.25
N SER A 288 -29.53 9.99 -20.59
CA SER A 288 -28.43 9.67 -19.66
C SER A 288 -27.44 10.82 -19.50
N GLY A 289 -27.04 11.09 -18.25
CA GLY A 289 -25.95 12.01 -17.91
C GLY A 289 -24.54 11.41 -18.07
N GLY A 290 -24.44 10.12 -18.44
CA GLY A 290 -23.17 9.39 -18.52
C GLY A 290 -22.58 9.06 -17.16
N VAL A 291 -21.28 8.69 -17.14
CA VAL A 291 -20.58 8.26 -15.91
C VAL A 291 -20.15 9.42 -15.00
N ILE A 292 -19.93 10.62 -15.54
CA ILE A 292 -19.36 11.75 -14.79
C ILE A 292 -20.18 12.16 -13.57
N PRO A 293 -21.54 12.31 -13.65
CA PRO A 293 -22.33 12.66 -12.48
C PRO A 293 -22.21 11.64 -11.33
N TRP A 294 -22.09 10.35 -11.65
CA TRP A 294 -21.91 9.29 -10.65
C TRP A 294 -20.52 9.33 -10.02
N ILE A 295 -19.48 9.62 -10.80
CA ILE A 295 -18.12 9.81 -10.26
C ILE A 295 -18.08 11.00 -9.30
N ARG A 296 -18.82 12.07 -9.57
CA ARG A 296 -18.95 13.19 -8.63
C ARG A 296 -19.61 12.80 -7.33
N LEU A 297 -20.64 11.96 -7.37
CA LEU A 297 -21.26 11.41 -6.16
C LEU A 297 -20.21 10.67 -5.29
N TYR A 298 -19.36 9.85 -5.89
CA TYR A 298 -18.26 9.19 -5.18
C TYR A 298 -17.21 10.18 -4.67
N ASN A 299 -16.92 11.24 -5.44
CA ASN A 299 -16.01 12.31 -5.00
C ASN A 299 -16.54 13.00 -3.73
N ASP A 300 -17.79 13.39 -3.72
CA ASP A 300 -18.41 14.04 -2.58
C ASP A 300 -18.47 13.10 -1.36
N THR A 301 -18.68 11.82 -1.58
CA THR A 301 -18.60 10.81 -0.52
C THR A 301 -17.19 10.67 0.04
N ALA A 302 -16.14 10.69 -0.82
CA ALA A 302 -14.74 10.67 -0.39
C ALA A 302 -14.38 11.85 0.50
N VAL A 303 -14.93 13.04 0.17
CA VAL A 303 -14.73 14.27 0.95
C VAL A 303 -15.53 14.25 2.26
N ALA A 304 -16.79 13.76 2.22
CA ALA A 304 -17.70 13.75 3.37
C ALA A 304 -17.31 12.72 4.44
N VAL A 305 -16.76 11.56 4.03
CA VAL A 305 -16.42 10.45 4.93
C VAL A 305 -14.92 10.20 4.89
N ASP A 306 -14.20 10.88 5.76
CA ASP A 306 -12.77 10.68 5.91
C ASP A 306 -12.41 9.37 6.64
N GLN A 307 -11.16 8.97 6.51
CA GLN A 307 -10.63 7.74 7.11
C GLN A 307 -10.23 7.98 8.57
N LEU A 308 -11.19 7.85 9.49
CA LEU A 308 -10.99 7.96 10.95
C LEU A 308 -10.43 9.33 11.40
N GLY A 309 -10.64 10.40 10.64
CA GLY A 309 -10.06 11.73 10.94
C GLY A 309 -8.52 11.77 10.81
N LYS A 310 -7.92 10.70 10.28
CA LYS A 310 -6.46 10.57 10.13
C LYS A 310 -6.00 10.74 8.68
N ARG A 311 -6.90 10.52 7.72
CA ARG A 311 -6.63 10.47 6.29
C ARG A 311 -7.86 10.90 5.50
N LYS A 312 -7.69 11.55 4.34
CA LYS A 312 -8.81 11.81 3.43
C LYS A 312 -9.31 10.48 2.83
N GLY A 313 -10.61 10.37 2.59
CA GLY A 313 -11.19 9.29 1.80
C GLY A 313 -10.61 9.30 0.38
N GLY A 314 -10.47 8.13 -0.24
CA GLY A 314 -9.97 8.02 -1.60
C GLY A 314 -10.58 6.85 -2.33
N ALA A 315 -10.85 7.02 -3.61
CA ALA A 315 -11.29 5.96 -4.49
C ALA A 315 -10.62 6.08 -5.88
N THR A 316 -10.41 4.93 -6.49
CA THR A 316 -10.08 4.84 -7.92
C THR A 316 -11.32 4.41 -8.67
N VAL A 317 -11.59 5.07 -9.78
CA VAL A 317 -12.66 4.68 -10.70
C VAL A 317 -12.03 4.20 -12.00
N THR A 318 -12.39 2.99 -12.42
CA THR A 318 -11.92 2.38 -13.67
C THR A 318 -13.00 2.42 -14.73
N LEU A 319 -12.64 2.92 -15.91
CA LEU A 319 -13.48 2.93 -17.10
C LEU A 319 -12.74 2.25 -18.26
N ASP A 320 -13.45 1.56 -19.14
CA ASP A 320 -12.86 1.00 -20.34
C ASP A 320 -12.49 2.08 -21.35
N VAL A 321 -11.33 1.95 -21.98
CA VAL A 321 -10.81 2.94 -22.95
C VAL A 321 -11.74 3.12 -24.16
N TRP A 322 -12.57 2.11 -24.51
CA TRP A 322 -13.54 2.14 -25.60
C TRP A 322 -14.87 2.78 -25.24
N HIS A 323 -15.08 3.23 -23.99
CA HIS A 323 -16.32 3.87 -23.53
C HIS A 323 -16.51 5.26 -24.16
N LYS A 324 -17.73 5.62 -24.57
CA LYS A 324 -18.02 6.94 -25.21
C LYS A 324 -17.67 8.14 -24.33
N ASP A 325 -17.71 8.01 -23.00
CA ASP A 325 -17.38 9.09 -22.06
C ASP A 325 -15.86 9.23 -21.81
N PHE A 326 -15.02 8.52 -22.55
CA PHE A 326 -13.56 8.49 -22.41
C PHE A 326 -12.93 9.89 -22.28
N TYR A 327 -13.26 10.83 -23.15
CA TYR A 327 -12.62 12.14 -23.18
C TYR A 327 -12.85 12.96 -21.91
N GLU A 328 -14.08 12.98 -21.42
CA GLU A 328 -14.40 13.67 -20.16
C GLU A 328 -13.81 12.95 -18.95
N PHE A 329 -13.82 11.62 -18.97
CA PHE A 329 -13.24 10.79 -17.93
C PHE A 329 -11.75 11.03 -17.74
N VAL A 330 -10.98 11.10 -18.82
CA VAL A 330 -9.53 11.35 -18.76
C VAL A 330 -9.21 12.73 -18.18
N GLU A 331 -10.10 13.71 -18.35
CA GLU A 331 -9.93 15.07 -17.85
C GLU A 331 -10.48 15.34 -16.45
N LEU A 332 -10.95 14.32 -15.72
CA LEU A 332 -11.58 14.46 -14.40
C LEU A 332 -10.77 15.31 -13.40
N ARG A 333 -9.44 15.24 -13.46
CA ARG A 333 -8.55 15.93 -12.50
C ARG A 333 -7.78 17.10 -13.07
N THR A 334 -7.90 17.39 -14.38
CA THR A 334 -7.22 18.51 -14.99
C THR A 334 -7.84 19.86 -14.55
N ASN A 335 -7.02 20.92 -14.51
CA ASN A 335 -7.43 22.23 -14.02
C ASN A 335 -8.19 23.08 -15.05
N ASN A 336 -8.52 22.53 -16.21
CA ASN A 336 -9.24 23.21 -17.28
C ASN A 336 -10.69 22.66 -17.42
N GLY A 337 -11.59 23.48 -17.91
CA GLY A 337 -12.98 23.09 -18.20
C GLY A 337 -13.99 23.46 -17.11
N ASP A 338 -15.17 22.84 -17.15
CA ASP A 338 -16.27 23.11 -16.20
C ASP A 338 -16.06 22.31 -14.90
N ASP A 339 -15.85 23.00 -13.77
CA ASP A 339 -15.65 22.40 -12.45
C ASP A 339 -16.78 21.44 -12.03
N ARG A 340 -18.01 21.65 -12.55
CA ARG A 340 -19.13 20.75 -12.32
C ARG A 340 -18.96 19.36 -12.95
N ARG A 341 -17.96 19.21 -13.81
CA ARG A 341 -17.60 17.93 -14.46
C ARG A 341 -16.25 17.39 -13.99
N LYS A 342 -15.71 17.92 -12.89
CA LYS A 342 -14.45 17.51 -12.28
C LYS A 342 -14.67 16.72 -10.99
N ALA A 343 -13.69 15.87 -10.67
CA ALA A 343 -13.64 15.03 -9.47
C ALA A 343 -12.20 14.90 -8.98
N HIS A 344 -11.72 15.90 -8.26
CA HIS A 344 -10.30 16.05 -7.90
C HIS A 344 -9.84 15.05 -6.82
N ASP A 345 -10.75 14.51 -6.00
CA ASP A 345 -10.45 13.55 -4.94
C ASP A 345 -10.62 12.09 -5.40
N ILE A 346 -11.02 11.87 -6.67
CA ILE A 346 -11.11 10.56 -7.32
C ILE A 346 -9.94 10.36 -8.29
N PHE A 347 -9.39 9.15 -8.33
CA PHE A 347 -8.29 8.78 -9.20
C PHE A 347 -8.82 7.97 -10.40
N PRO A 348 -8.81 8.54 -11.62
CA PRO A 348 -9.24 7.80 -12.81
C PRO A 348 -8.21 6.73 -13.20
N ALA A 349 -8.72 5.58 -13.64
CA ALA A 349 -7.95 4.49 -14.24
C ALA A 349 -8.61 4.03 -15.54
N LEU A 350 -7.82 3.59 -16.49
CA LEU A 350 -8.30 3.07 -17.78
C LEU A 350 -8.01 1.57 -17.87
N SER A 351 -9.06 0.80 -18.20
CA SER A 351 -8.96 -0.59 -18.61
C SER A 351 -8.64 -0.63 -20.10
N VAL A 352 -7.45 -1.14 -20.44
CA VAL A 352 -6.87 -1.05 -21.78
C VAL A 352 -6.72 -2.47 -22.36
N PRO A 353 -7.47 -2.82 -23.43
CA PRO A 353 -7.33 -4.09 -24.15
C PRO A 353 -6.15 -4.05 -25.14
N ASP A 354 -5.66 -5.21 -25.52
CA ASP A 354 -4.52 -5.36 -26.46
C ASP A 354 -4.76 -4.64 -27.79
N ILE A 355 -5.95 -4.77 -28.37
CA ILE A 355 -6.30 -4.15 -29.66
C ILE A 355 -6.16 -2.62 -29.63
N PHE A 356 -6.38 -1.97 -28.46
CA PHE A 356 -6.15 -0.53 -28.36
C PHE A 356 -4.66 -0.20 -28.51
N MET A 357 -3.79 -0.93 -27.80
CA MET A 357 -2.33 -0.71 -27.86
C MET A 357 -1.78 -1.06 -29.26
N GLU A 358 -2.27 -2.13 -29.88
CA GLU A 358 -1.93 -2.49 -31.27
C GLU A 358 -2.28 -1.36 -32.23
N ARG A 359 -3.48 -0.77 -32.12
CA ARG A 359 -3.91 0.36 -32.94
C ARG A 359 -3.16 1.66 -32.67
N VAL A 360 -2.74 1.91 -31.42
CA VAL A 360 -1.85 3.02 -31.08
C VAL A 360 -0.50 2.86 -31.79
N ILE A 361 0.10 1.66 -31.73
CA ILE A 361 1.38 1.35 -32.38
C ILE A 361 1.28 1.48 -33.90
N ASN A 362 0.22 0.96 -34.48
CA ASN A 362 -0.02 0.96 -35.93
C ASN A 362 -0.59 2.31 -36.45
N ARG A 363 -0.96 3.24 -35.55
CA ARG A 363 -1.61 4.52 -35.86
C ARG A 363 -2.96 4.35 -36.57
N GLU A 364 -3.74 3.40 -36.14
CA GLU A 364 -5.06 3.09 -36.68
C GLU A 364 -6.16 3.86 -35.94
N HIS A 365 -7.39 3.77 -36.45
CA HIS A 365 -8.59 4.27 -35.80
C HIS A 365 -9.08 3.29 -34.72
N PHE A 366 -9.80 3.85 -33.76
CA PHE A 366 -10.42 3.11 -32.67
C PHE A 366 -11.83 3.65 -32.43
N THR A 367 -12.79 2.78 -32.16
CA THR A 367 -14.20 3.17 -32.05
C THR A 367 -14.66 3.15 -30.60
N LEU A 368 -15.29 4.22 -30.16
CA LEU A 368 -15.91 4.35 -28.86
C LEU A 368 -17.38 3.91 -28.93
N PHE A 369 -17.81 3.12 -27.95
CA PHE A 369 -19.18 2.60 -27.87
C PHE A 369 -19.84 2.97 -26.53
N ASP A 370 -21.18 2.97 -26.53
CA ASP A 370 -22.01 2.96 -25.34
C ASP A 370 -22.25 1.50 -24.92
N PRO A 371 -21.83 1.07 -23.72
CA PRO A 371 -21.99 -0.32 -23.27
C PRO A 371 -23.46 -0.76 -23.26
N HIS A 372 -24.39 0.13 -22.93
CA HIS A 372 -25.83 -0.16 -22.97
C HIS A 372 -26.32 -0.42 -24.40
N GLU A 373 -25.90 0.39 -25.38
CA GLU A 373 -26.25 0.19 -26.77
C GLU A 373 -25.67 -1.14 -27.32
N VAL A 374 -24.40 -1.44 -26.99
CA VAL A 374 -23.77 -2.72 -27.35
C VAL A 374 -24.56 -3.89 -26.80
N SER A 375 -24.88 -3.89 -25.52
CA SER A 375 -25.66 -4.98 -24.90
C SER A 375 -27.02 -5.17 -25.55
N ARG A 376 -27.72 -4.07 -25.83
CA ARG A 376 -29.06 -4.10 -26.44
C ARG A 376 -29.04 -4.59 -27.91
N VAL A 377 -28.08 -4.13 -28.72
CA VAL A 377 -28.02 -4.41 -30.16
C VAL A 377 -27.30 -5.73 -30.43
N MET A 378 -26.19 -5.99 -29.76
CA MET A 378 -25.36 -7.17 -30.04
C MET A 378 -25.72 -8.38 -29.17
N GLY A 379 -26.48 -8.20 -28.07
CA GLY A 379 -26.90 -9.26 -27.17
C GLY A 379 -25.78 -9.80 -26.26
N PHE A 380 -24.70 -9.04 -26.08
CA PHE A 380 -23.60 -9.36 -25.16
C PHE A 380 -23.06 -8.09 -24.53
N HIS A 381 -22.37 -8.25 -23.38
CA HIS A 381 -21.64 -7.19 -22.71
C HIS A 381 -20.18 -7.25 -23.12
N LEU A 382 -19.69 -6.25 -23.86
CA LEU A 382 -18.31 -6.23 -24.38
C LEU A 382 -17.27 -6.25 -23.26
N GLU A 383 -17.59 -5.62 -22.14
CA GLU A 383 -16.77 -5.56 -20.93
C GLU A 383 -16.53 -6.92 -20.27
N ASP A 384 -17.35 -7.94 -20.55
CA ASP A 384 -17.22 -9.28 -19.95
C ASP A 384 -16.23 -10.20 -20.70
N TYR A 385 -15.54 -9.66 -21.73
CA TYR A 385 -14.57 -10.41 -22.53
C TYR A 385 -13.16 -9.85 -22.39
N TYR A 386 -12.17 -10.70 -22.61
CA TYR A 386 -10.75 -10.37 -22.75
C TYR A 386 -10.10 -11.32 -23.76
N ASP A 387 -8.92 -10.92 -24.26
CA ASP A 387 -8.14 -11.76 -25.15
C ASP A 387 -7.23 -12.68 -24.35
N ASP A 388 -7.38 -13.99 -24.52
CA ASP A 388 -6.48 -15.02 -24.00
C ASP A 388 -5.52 -15.50 -25.11
N ASP A 389 -4.51 -16.28 -24.75
CA ASP A 389 -3.57 -16.87 -25.71
C ASP A 389 -4.28 -17.86 -26.68
N ALA A 390 -5.35 -18.52 -26.21
CA ALA A 390 -6.11 -19.49 -26.99
C ALA A 390 -7.15 -18.86 -27.91
N ASN A 391 -7.66 -17.68 -27.57
CA ASN A 391 -8.69 -17.00 -28.35
C ASN A 391 -8.63 -15.48 -28.12
N LYS A 392 -9.09 -14.75 -29.12
CA LYS A 392 -9.19 -13.28 -29.07
C LYS A 392 -10.64 -12.83 -28.88
N ALA A 393 -11.28 -13.30 -27.81
CA ALA A 393 -12.71 -13.13 -27.59
C ALA A 393 -13.13 -11.66 -27.50
N PHE A 394 -12.35 -10.80 -26.85
CA PHE A 394 -12.62 -9.36 -26.80
C PHE A 394 -12.47 -8.73 -28.19
N THR A 395 -11.33 -8.97 -28.85
CA THR A 395 -11.04 -8.42 -30.20
C THR A 395 -12.11 -8.85 -31.21
N GLU A 396 -12.51 -10.11 -31.26
CA GLU A 396 -13.56 -10.59 -32.17
C GLU A 396 -14.91 -9.88 -31.92
N LYS A 397 -15.31 -9.74 -30.66
CA LYS A 397 -16.53 -9.02 -30.25
C LYS A 397 -16.47 -7.53 -30.59
N TYR A 398 -15.32 -6.90 -30.31
CA TYR A 398 -15.10 -5.51 -30.62
C TYR A 398 -15.16 -5.22 -32.13
N LEU A 399 -14.53 -6.04 -32.96
CA LEU A 399 -14.59 -5.94 -34.41
C LEU A 399 -16.01 -6.18 -34.93
N ALA A 400 -16.78 -7.10 -34.32
CA ALA A 400 -18.17 -7.29 -34.64
C ALA A 400 -19.02 -6.04 -34.34
N CYS A 401 -18.72 -5.33 -33.24
CA CYS A 401 -19.37 -4.04 -32.95
C CYS A 401 -19.03 -2.99 -34.00
N GLU A 402 -17.76 -2.88 -34.42
CA GLU A 402 -17.37 -1.95 -35.48
C GLU A 402 -18.01 -2.24 -36.83
N ALA A 403 -18.25 -3.52 -37.15
CA ALA A 403 -18.89 -3.95 -38.39
C ALA A 403 -20.42 -3.78 -38.36
N SER A 404 -21.03 -3.55 -37.21
CA SER A 404 -22.49 -3.46 -37.06
C SER A 404 -23.04 -2.12 -37.58
N PRO A 405 -23.95 -2.08 -38.56
CA PRO A 405 -24.57 -0.83 -39.00
C PRO A 405 -25.59 -0.27 -38.00
N ASP A 406 -26.00 -1.07 -37.00
CA ASP A 406 -27.03 -0.73 -36.03
C ASP A 406 -26.43 -0.11 -34.74
N LEU A 407 -25.09 -0.08 -34.62
CA LEU A 407 -24.38 0.57 -33.52
C LEU A 407 -23.89 1.96 -33.92
N HIS A 408 -24.09 2.93 -33.02
CA HIS A 408 -23.64 4.31 -33.23
C HIS A 408 -22.27 4.52 -32.59
N GLY A 409 -21.22 3.90 -33.14
CA GLY A 409 -19.83 4.11 -32.68
C GLY A 409 -19.29 5.50 -33.03
N ILE A 410 -18.31 5.99 -32.25
CA ILE A 410 -17.56 7.20 -32.55
C ILE A 410 -16.14 6.80 -32.93
N GLU A 411 -15.81 6.88 -34.22
CA GLU A 411 -14.47 6.56 -34.71
C GLU A 411 -13.51 7.72 -34.44
N VAL A 412 -12.36 7.42 -33.84
CA VAL A 412 -11.32 8.35 -33.44
C VAL A 412 -9.93 7.77 -33.70
N SER A 413 -8.89 8.62 -33.75
CA SER A 413 -7.52 8.14 -33.83
C SER A 413 -7.06 7.56 -32.48
N ALA A 414 -6.63 6.29 -32.47
CA ALA A 414 -6.08 5.66 -31.27
C ALA A 414 -4.85 6.42 -30.71
N LEU A 415 -4.01 6.94 -31.61
CA LEU A 415 -2.86 7.76 -31.23
C LEU A 415 -3.29 9.08 -30.57
N ASP A 416 -4.36 9.73 -31.01
CA ASP A 416 -4.83 10.98 -30.41
C ASP A 416 -5.49 10.73 -29.04
N MET A 417 -6.17 9.59 -28.87
CA MET A 417 -6.61 9.13 -27.55
C MET A 417 -5.41 8.95 -26.60
N MET A 418 -4.35 8.28 -27.07
CA MET A 418 -3.13 8.08 -26.26
C MET A 418 -2.43 9.40 -25.92
N LYS A 419 -2.38 10.37 -26.83
CA LYS A 419 -1.89 11.72 -26.53
C LYS A 419 -2.72 12.40 -25.44
N LYS A 420 -4.03 12.19 -25.43
CA LYS A 420 -4.93 12.73 -24.41
C LYS A 420 -4.66 12.11 -23.04
N ILE A 421 -4.46 10.79 -22.98
CA ILE A 421 -4.05 10.06 -21.78
C ILE A 421 -2.72 10.63 -21.25
N MET A 422 -1.71 10.69 -22.09
CA MET A 422 -0.37 11.20 -21.71
C MET A 422 -0.41 12.64 -21.22
N ARG A 423 -1.19 13.50 -21.87
CA ARG A 423 -1.33 14.90 -21.44
C ARG A 423 -1.92 15.01 -20.04
N SER A 424 -3.00 14.28 -19.75
CA SER A 424 -3.59 14.23 -18.41
C SER A 424 -2.60 13.66 -17.39
N ALA A 425 -1.89 12.58 -17.75
CA ALA A 425 -0.92 11.95 -16.89
C ALA A 425 0.28 12.86 -16.53
N VAL A 426 0.76 13.64 -17.50
CA VAL A 426 1.82 14.65 -17.25
C VAL A 426 1.33 15.76 -16.33
N GLU A 427 0.05 16.18 -16.45
CA GLU A 427 -0.53 17.28 -15.68
C GLU A 427 -0.94 16.84 -14.26
N THR A 428 -1.47 15.61 -14.10
CA THR A 428 -2.13 15.18 -12.86
C THR A 428 -1.59 13.91 -12.23
N GLY A 429 -0.64 13.23 -12.88
CA GLY A 429 -0.17 11.89 -12.53
C GLY A 429 -1.12 10.76 -12.94
N THR A 430 -2.32 11.08 -13.46
CA THR A 430 -3.38 10.12 -13.81
C THR A 430 -3.91 10.39 -15.22
N PRO A 431 -4.60 9.45 -15.90
CA PRO A 431 -5.15 8.20 -15.38
C PRO A 431 -4.10 7.12 -15.18
N PHE A 432 -4.38 6.18 -14.24
CA PHE A 432 -3.64 4.94 -14.13
C PHE A 432 -3.99 4.01 -15.29
N ILE A 433 -3.11 3.07 -15.62
CA ILE A 433 -3.35 2.10 -16.70
C ILE A 433 -3.46 0.70 -16.11
N PHE A 434 -4.49 0.00 -16.53
CA PHE A 434 -4.74 -1.41 -16.25
C PHE A 434 -4.81 -2.17 -17.59
N PHE A 435 -3.75 -2.94 -17.90
CA PHE A 435 -3.70 -3.75 -19.12
C PHE A 435 -4.56 -5.01 -18.93
N ARG A 436 -5.80 -4.92 -19.40
CA ARG A 436 -6.89 -5.85 -19.16
C ARG A 436 -6.58 -7.28 -19.58
N ASP A 437 -6.15 -7.45 -20.83
CA ASP A 437 -5.93 -8.79 -21.39
C ASP A 437 -4.69 -9.43 -20.75
N THR A 438 -3.59 -8.70 -20.62
CA THR A 438 -2.39 -9.14 -19.90
C THR A 438 -2.72 -9.62 -18.49
N THR A 439 -3.56 -8.90 -17.77
CA THR A 439 -3.93 -9.23 -16.40
C THR A 439 -4.79 -10.49 -16.34
N ASN A 440 -5.81 -10.59 -17.20
CA ASN A 440 -6.74 -11.72 -17.20
C ASN A 440 -6.11 -13.01 -17.75
N ARG A 441 -5.21 -12.94 -18.74
CA ARG A 441 -4.43 -14.10 -19.19
C ARG A 441 -3.67 -14.77 -18.05
N ALA A 442 -3.13 -13.98 -17.13
CA ALA A 442 -2.34 -14.44 -15.99
C ALA A 442 -3.18 -14.72 -14.73
N ASN A 443 -4.49 -14.61 -14.80
CA ASN A 443 -5.39 -14.81 -13.65
C ASN A 443 -5.44 -16.29 -13.24
N PRO A 444 -4.96 -16.65 -12.04
CA PRO A 444 -4.97 -18.04 -11.59
C PRO A 444 -6.37 -18.60 -11.33
N ASN A 445 -7.38 -17.72 -11.18
CA ASN A 445 -8.76 -18.06 -10.90
C ASN A 445 -9.73 -17.70 -12.04
N LYS A 446 -9.29 -17.74 -13.30
CA LYS A 446 -10.11 -17.40 -14.46
C LYS A 446 -11.38 -18.27 -14.59
N HIS A 447 -11.41 -19.46 -14.02
CA HIS A 447 -12.56 -20.37 -13.99
C HIS A 447 -13.73 -19.85 -13.14
N ALA A 448 -13.46 -18.95 -12.19
CA ALA A 448 -14.42 -18.47 -11.20
C ALA A 448 -14.84 -17.01 -11.39
N GLY A 449 -14.25 -16.29 -12.36
CA GLY A 449 -14.58 -14.90 -12.64
C GLY A 449 -13.53 -14.18 -13.48
N MET A 450 -13.68 -12.86 -13.58
CA MET A 450 -12.83 -11.97 -14.36
C MET A 450 -12.33 -10.80 -13.51
N ILE A 451 -11.17 -10.28 -13.86
CA ILE A 451 -10.56 -9.10 -13.23
C ILE A 451 -10.94 -7.88 -14.08
N TYR A 452 -11.81 -7.01 -13.55
CA TYR A 452 -12.29 -5.82 -14.26
C TYR A 452 -11.51 -4.55 -13.92
N ALA A 453 -10.99 -4.47 -12.69
CA ALA A 453 -10.33 -3.28 -12.15
C ALA A 453 -9.29 -3.65 -11.11
N SER A 454 -8.47 -2.67 -10.73
CA SER A 454 -7.54 -2.75 -9.61
C SER A 454 -8.00 -1.85 -8.45
N ASN A 455 -7.31 -1.97 -7.31
CA ASN A 455 -7.50 -1.10 -6.14
C ASN A 455 -6.91 0.31 -6.36
N LEU A 456 -6.95 1.15 -5.32
CA LEU A 456 -6.43 2.52 -5.38
C LEU A 456 -4.95 2.57 -5.82
N CYS A 457 -4.11 1.68 -5.31
CA CYS A 457 -2.68 1.68 -5.58
C CYS A 457 -2.23 0.73 -6.73
N HIS A 458 -3.18 0.11 -7.43
CA HIS A 458 -2.96 -0.69 -8.66
C HIS A 458 -2.09 -1.95 -8.51
N GLU A 459 -1.92 -2.49 -7.30
CA GLU A 459 -1.21 -3.76 -7.07
C GLU A 459 -2.13 -4.99 -7.01
N ILE A 460 -3.42 -4.81 -6.79
CA ILE A 460 -4.37 -5.92 -6.63
C ILE A 460 -5.00 -6.28 -7.98
N ALA A 461 -4.95 -7.56 -8.32
CA ALA A 461 -5.58 -8.12 -9.50
C ALA A 461 -6.31 -9.41 -9.11
N GLN A 462 -7.59 -9.28 -8.76
CA GLN A 462 -8.46 -10.36 -8.32
C GLN A 462 -9.82 -10.28 -9.02
N ASN A 463 -10.53 -11.41 -9.11
CA ASN A 463 -11.88 -11.44 -9.68
C ASN A 463 -12.81 -10.45 -8.97
N VAL A 464 -13.53 -9.68 -9.77
CA VAL A 464 -14.57 -8.75 -9.31
C VAL A 464 -15.92 -9.22 -9.81
N GLY A 465 -16.92 -9.18 -8.97
CA GLY A 465 -18.30 -9.50 -9.33
C GLY A 465 -19.23 -8.32 -9.04
N PHE A 466 -20.47 -8.47 -9.47
CA PHE A 466 -21.50 -7.44 -9.32
C PHE A 466 -22.57 -7.97 -8.36
N THR A 467 -22.98 -7.14 -7.41
CA THR A 467 -24.04 -7.49 -6.45
C THR A 467 -25.37 -7.12 -7.05
N ASP A 468 -26.30 -8.10 -7.09
CA ASP A 468 -27.65 -7.93 -7.57
C ASP A 468 -28.65 -7.80 -6.43
N LEU A 469 -29.64 -6.92 -6.61
CA LEU A 469 -30.85 -6.91 -5.79
C LEU A 469 -31.76 -8.03 -6.25
N ASP A 470 -32.03 -9.01 -5.39
CA ASP A 470 -32.92 -10.13 -5.68
C ASP A 470 -34.38 -9.73 -5.40
N GLU A 471 -34.71 -9.38 -4.16
CA GLU A 471 -36.04 -8.95 -3.78
C GLU A 471 -36.07 -8.06 -2.53
N GLU A 472 -37.13 -7.26 -2.42
CA GLU A 472 -37.48 -6.52 -1.20
C GLU A 472 -38.85 -7.02 -0.70
N ILE A 473 -38.89 -7.57 0.51
CA ILE A 473 -40.08 -8.19 1.08
C ILE A 473 -40.53 -7.37 2.28
N ILE A 474 -41.78 -6.94 2.27
CA ILE A 474 -42.42 -6.32 3.44
C ILE A 474 -43.01 -7.46 4.29
N GLN A 475 -42.55 -7.59 5.53
CA GLN A 475 -43.05 -8.56 6.50
C GLN A 475 -44.32 -8.08 7.18
N ASP A 476 -45.10 -9.01 7.77
CA ASP A 476 -46.37 -8.69 8.48
C ASP A 476 -46.17 -7.74 9.68
N ASP A 477 -44.98 -7.73 10.27
CA ASP A 477 -44.62 -6.83 11.38
C ASP A 477 -44.17 -5.44 10.92
N GLY A 478 -44.19 -5.16 9.61
CA GLY A 478 -43.75 -3.91 9.00
C GLY A 478 -42.23 -3.82 8.78
N SER A 479 -41.47 -4.86 9.10
CA SER A 479 -40.04 -4.91 8.72
C SER A 479 -39.88 -5.12 7.23
N ILE A 480 -38.78 -4.55 6.66
CA ILE A 480 -38.40 -4.71 5.25
C ILE A 480 -37.15 -5.57 5.22
N VAL A 481 -37.22 -6.70 4.52
CA VAL A 481 -36.07 -7.57 4.25
C VAL A 481 -35.61 -7.35 2.82
N THR A 482 -34.38 -6.88 2.65
CA THR A 482 -33.73 -6.75 1.34
C THR A 482 -32.83 -7.97 1.15
N ARG A 483 -33.10 -8.78 0.12
CA ARG A 483 -32.28 -9.91 -0.28
C ARG A 483 -31.39 -9.50 -1.44
N THR A 484 -30.08 -9.72 -1.30
CA THR A 484 -29.09 -9.46 -2.36
C THR A 484 -28.29 -10.72 -2.65
N LYS A 485 -27.93 -10.90 -3.92
CA LYS A 485 -26.96 -11.90 -4.35
C LYS A 485 -25.60 -11.24 -4.43
N ALA A 486 -24.71 -11.60 -3.49
CA ALA A 486 -23.38 -11.02 -3.39
C ALA A 486 -22.54 -11.29 -4.65
N GLY A 487 -22.01 -10.23 -5.25
CA GLY A 487 -20.91 -10.32 -6.20
C GLY A 487 -19.56 -10.42 -5.46
N ASP A 488 -18.50 -10.72 -6.19
CA ASP A 488 -17.15 -10.74 -5.64
C ASP A 488 -16.67 -9.29 -5.35
N MET A 489 -16.74 -8.88 -4.08
CA MET A 489 -16.17 -7.62 -3.60
C MET A 489 -14.82 -7.89 -2.94
N VAL A 490 -13.77 -7.46 -3.60
CA VAL A 490 -12.38 -7.76 -3.23
C VAL A 490 -11.96 -7.06 -1.95
N THR A 491 -11.13 -7.73 -1.16
CA THR A 491 -10.45 -7.16 0.02
C THR A 491 -8.95 -7.41 -0.10
N CYS A 492 -8.16 -6.37 0.13
CA CYS A 492 -6.70 -6.44 0.05
C CYS A 492 -6.09 -6.65 1.43
N ASN A 493 -5.54 -7.83 1.70
CA ASN A 493 -4.80 -8.16 2.91
C ASN A 493 -3.31 -8.10 2.60
N LEU A 494 -2.64 -7.04 3.04
CA LEU A 494 -1.28 -6.69 2.62
C LEU A 494 -0.28 -6.72 3.78
N ASN A 495 0.93 -7.15 3.50
CA ASN A 495 2.14 -6.87 4.27
C ASN A 495 3.35 -6.87 3.33
N SER A 496 4.50 -6.38 3.79
CA SER A 496 5.69 -6.27 2.94
C SER A 496 6.92 -6.71 3.69
N ILE A 497 7.62 -7.72 3.15
CA ILE A 497 8.95 -8.11 3.62
C ILE A 497 9.95 -7.00 3.29
N ASN A 498 10.83 -6.68 4.23
CA ASN A 498 11.87 -5.68 4.03
C ASN A 498 13.13 -6.35 3.48
N LEU A 499 13.31 -6.28 2.18
CA LEU A 499 14.46 -6.87 1.49
C LEU A 499 15.80 -6.26 1.93
N GLY A 500 15.80 -4.99 2.35
CA GLY A 500 16.99 -4.32 2.86
C GLY A 500 17.46 -4.81 4.23
N GLN A 501 16.62 -5.52 5.00
CA GLN A 501 16.91 -6.02 6.35
C GLN A 501 16.82 -7.55 6.48
N THR A 502 16.34 -8.24 5.46
CA THR A 502 16.23 -9.70 5.42
C THR A 502 17.43 -10.28 4.67
N SER A 503 18.12 -11.25 5.25
CA SER A 503 19.15 -11.99 4.53
C SER A 503 18.53 -13.04 3.60
N ASP A 504 19.28 -13.47 2.59
CA ASP A 504 18.80 -14.48 1.63
C ASP A 504 18.50 -15.82 2.32
N GLU A 505 19.26 -16.17 3.38
CA GLU A 505 19.05 -17.40 4.17
C GLU A 505 17.76 -17.38 4.98
N GLU A 506 17.33 -16.19 5.45
CA GLU A 506 16.11 -16.02 6.25
C GLU A 506 14.86 -15.85 5.38
N LEU A 507 15.02 -15.59 4.09
CA LEU A 507 13.95 -15.15 3.19
C LEU A 507 12.78 -16.14 3.16
N GLU A 508 13.06 -17.45 3.01
CA GLU A 508 12.02 -18.49 2.90
C GLU A 508 11.22 -18.63 4.21
N GLU A 509 11.88 -18.62 5.39
CA GLU A 509 11.20 -18.68 6.69
C GLU A 509 10.35 -17.43 6.93
N ASN A 510 10.90 -16.25 6.64
CA ASN A 510 10.21 -14.97 6.81
C ASN A 510 8.97 -14.88 5.91
N ILE A 511 9.05 -15.35 4.67
CA ILE A 511 7.91 -15.43 3.75
C ILE A 511 6.86 -16.41 4.25
N ALA A 512 7.24 -17.55 4.80
CA ALA A 512 6.29 -18.51 5.36
C ALA A 512 5.49 -17.92 6.53
N LEU A 513 6.16 -17.16 7.41
CA LEU A 513 5.49 -16.42 8.48
C LEU A 513 4.58 -15.31 7.92
N GLN A 514 5.04 -14.59 6.89
CA GLN A 514 4.28 -13.54 6.22
C GLN A 514 2.98 -14.08 5.63
N VAL A 515 3.01 -15.22 4.93
CA VAL A 515 1.83 -15.88 4.37
C VAL A 515 0.85 -16.29 5.47
N ARG A 516 1.35 -16.88 6.57
CA ARG A 516 0.52 -17.27 7.71
C ARG A 516 -0.16 -16.05 8.36
N MET A 517 0.59 -14.97 8.59
CA MET A 517 0.03 -13.72 9.14
C MET A 517 -1.11 -13.19 8.28
N LEU A 518 -0.94 -13.17 6.96
CA LEU A 518 -1.95 -12.70 6.02
C LEU A 518 -3.18 -13.61 5.95
N ASP A 519 -3.00 -14.93 5.99
CA ASP A 519 -4.12 -15.88 6.07
C ASP A 519 -4.89 -15.70 7.38
N ASN A 520 -4.20 -15.47 8.49
CA ASN A 520 -4.81 -15.20 9.78
C ASN A 520 -5.63 -13.92 9.79
N VAL A 521 -5.12 -12.84 9.13
CA VAL A 521 -5.88 -11.59 8.95
C VAL A 521 -7.25 -11.86 8.33
N ILE A 522 -7.36 -12.70 7.30
CA ILE A 522 -8.65 -13.02 6.66
C ILE A 522 -9.65 -13.57 7.67
N THR A 523 -9.20 -14.39 8.61
CA THR A 523 -10.07 -15.06 9.59
C THR A 523 -10.52 -14.13 10.71
N ILE A 524 -9.64 -13.21 11.16
CA ILE A 524 -9.91 -12.35 12.33
C ILE A 524 -10.44 -10.97 11.95
N ASN A 525 -10.42 -10.59 10.67
CA ASN A 525 -10.77 -9.25 10.21
C ASN A 525 -12.23 -8.91 10.48
N GLN A 526 -12.47 -7.69 10.93
CA GLN A 526 -13.81 -7.12 11.01
C GLN A 526 -14.16 -6.48 9.65
N PHE A 527 -14.98 -7.16 8.87
CA PHE A 527 -15.36 -6.70 7.54
C PHE A 527 -16.42 -5.58 7.62
N PRO A 528 -16.17 -4.41 6.98
CA PRO A 528 -17.13 -3.29 7.01
C PRO A 528 -18.36 -3.53 6.11
N VAL A 529 -18.25 -4.46 5.16
CA VAL A 529 -19.28 -4.81 4.19
C VAL A 529 -19.37 -6.34 4.09
N PRO A 530 -20.58 -6.96 4.17
CA PRO A 530 -20.72 -8.42 4.19
C PRO A 530 -20.13 -9.14 2.98
N GLU A 531 -20.28 -8.58 1.77
CA GLU A 531 -19.78 -9.16 0.53
C GLU A 531 -18.27 -9.35 0.54
N THR A 532 -17.55 -8.46 1.23
CA THR A 532 -16.09 -8.59 1.35
C THR A 532 -15.68 -9.81 2.16
N ARG A 533 -16.49 -10.21 3.15
CA ARG A 533 -16.30 -11.46 3.89
C ARG A 533 -16.53 -12.67 2.99
N VAL A 534 -17.64 -12.68 2.24
CA VAL A 534 -17.97 -13.77 1.32
C VAL A 534 -16.84 -14.01 0.31
N THR A 535 -16.34 -12.93 -0.30
CA THR A 535 -15.25 -13.00 -1.27
C THR A 535 -13.93 -13.43 -0.63
N SER A 536 -13.62 -12.89 0.55
CA SER A 536 -12.40 -13.25 1.29
C SER A 536 -12.40 -14.73 1.71
N GLU A 537 -13.54 -15.27 2.13
CA GLU A 537 -13.68 -16.68 2.45
C GLU A 537 -13.59 -17.57 1.19
N LYS A 538 -14.15 -17.14 0.05
CA LYS A 538 -14.15 -17.86 -1.24
C LYS A 538 -12.75 -18.06 -1.81
N TYR A 539 -11.93 -17.01 -1.83
CA TYR A 539 -10.60 -17.04 -2.45
C TYR A 539 -9.45 -17.09 -1.46
N ARG A 540 -9.65 -16.69 -0.23
CA ARG A 540 -8.59 -16.49 0.78
C ARG A 540 -7.41 -15.72 0.21
N ALA A 541 -7.69 -14.65 -0.53
CA ALA A 541 -6.72 -13.87 -1.25
C ALA A 541 -5.83 -13.07 -0.30
N ILE A 542 -4.53 -13.11 -0.54
CA ILE A 542 -3.53 -12.30 0.15
C ILE A 542 -2.73 -11.47 -0.84
N GLY A 543 -2.05 -10.44 -0.35
CA GLY A 543 -1.14 -9.61 -1.12
C GLY A 543 0.21 -9.52 -0.41
N LEU A 544 0.99 -10.59 -0.52
CA LEU A 544 2.37 -10.62 -0.06
C LEU A 544 3.19 -9.67 -0.92
N GLY A 545 3.76 -8.65 -0.30
CA GLY A 545 4.57 -7.64 -0.97
C GLY A 545 6.00 -7.59 -0.46
N THR A 546 6.76 -6.66 -1.04
CA THR A 546 8.14 -6.35 -0.66
C THR A 546 8.31 -4.85 -0.48
N SER A 547 9.25 -4.45 0.36
CA SER A 547 9.80 -3.10 0.46
C SER A 547 11.32 -3.20 0.44
N GLY A 548 12.01 -2.07 0.26
CA GLY A 548 13.46 -2.08 0.32
C GLY A 548 14.16 -2.66 -0.92
N TYR A 549 13.50 -2.70 -2.08
CA TYR A 549 14.11 -3.28 -3.26
C TYR A 549 15.38 -2.52 -3.71
N HIS A 550 15.31 -1.17 -3.79
CA HIS A 550 16.49 -0.38 -4.11
C HIS A 550 17.58 -0.49 -3.02
N HIS A 551 17.17 -0.52 -1.75
CA HIS A 551 18.08 -0.75 -0.62
C HIS A 551 18.80 -2.11 -0.73
N TYR A 552 18.08 -3.17 -1.13
CA TYR A 552 18.66 -4.49 -1.39
C TYR A 552 19.73 -4.44 -2.49
N LEU A 553 19.43 -3.80 -3.63
CA LEU A 553 20.40 -3.64 -4.72
C LEU A 553 21.67 -2.92 -4.25
N VAL A 554 21.51 -1.85 -3.47
CA VAL A 554 22.64 -1.08 -2.94
C VAL A 554 23.49 -1.90 -1.97
N LYS A 555 22.90 -2.69 -1.09
CA LYS A 555 23.61 -3.61 -0.19
C LYS A 555 24.41 -4.66 -0.96
N HIS A 556 23.92 -5.11 -2.11
CA HIS A 556 24.61 -6.02 -3.02
C HIS A 556 25.55 -5.30 -4.01
N LYS A 557 25.72 -3.98 -3.90
CA LYS A 557 26.56 -3.14 -4.76
C LYS A 557 26.18 -3.23 -6.24
N VAL A 558 24.87 -3.29 -6.51
CA VAL A 558 24.30 -3.35 -7.85
C VAL A 558 23.68 -2.02 -8.22
N GLN A 559 24.03 -1.51 -9.40
CA GLN A 559 23.45 -0.29 -9.94
C GLN A 559 22.10 -0.58 -10.61
N TRP A 560 21.18 0.38 -10.53
CA TRP A 560 19.85 0.27 -11.12
C TRP A 560 19.88 0.01 -12.63
N GLU A 561 20.73 0.71 -13.35
CA GLU A 561 20.91 0.56 -14.80
C GLU A 561 22.02 -0.44 -15.11
N SER A 562 21.76 -1.74 -14.85
CA SER A 562 22.73 -2.81 -15.12
C SER A 562 22.04 -4.14 -15.40
N ASP A 563 22.68 -5.03 -16.15
CA ASP A 563 22.19 -6.40 -16.38
C ASP A 563 22.14 -7.19 -15.08
N ALA A 564 23.05 -6.96 -14.13
CA ALA A 564 23.01 -7.57 -12.80
C ALA A 564 21.73 -7.24 -12.04
N HIS A 565 21.17 -6.04 -12.20
CA HIS A 565 19.86 -5.69 -11.65
C HIS A 565 18.75 -6.55 -12.25
N LEU A 566 18.77 -6.79 -13.57
CA LEU A 566 17.76 -7.61 -14.24
C LEU A 566 17.84 -9.08 -13.81
N GLU A 567 19.06 -9.61 -13.63
CA GLU A 567 19.28 -10.96 -13.09
C GLU A 567 18.77 -11.10 -11.65
N ILE A 568 19.01 -10.10 -10.80
CA ILE A 568 18.47 -10.07 -9.44
C ILE A 568 16.94 -9.97 -9.47
N ALA A 569 16.36 -9.16 -10.35
CA ALA A 569 14.91 -9.05 -10.48
C ALA A 569 14.26 -10.42 -10.77
N ASP A 570 14.88 -11.22 -11.62
CA ASP A 570 14.40 -12.57 -11.94
C ASP A 570 14.61 -13.54 -10.78
N THR A 571 15.84 -13.71 -10.31
CA THR A 571 16.19 -14.74 -9.33
C THR A 571 15.57 -14.48 -7.95
N LEU A 572 15.58 -13.24 -7.48
CA LEU A 572 15.00 -12.88 -6.19
C LEU A 572 13.50 -13.11 -6.18
N PHE A 573 12.78 -12.63 -7.21
CA PHE A 573 11.32 -12.76 -7.25
C PHE A 573 10.87 -14.18 -7.58
N GLU A 574 11.67 -14.98 -8.32
CA GLU A 574 11.44 -16.42 -8.46
C GLU A 574 11.50 -17.12 -7.08
N ASN A 575 12.52 -16.80 -6.26
CA ASN A 575 12.66 -17.37 -4.92
C ASN A 575 11.52 -16.95 -3.98
N ILE A 576 11.11 -15.67 -4.02
CA ILE A 576 9.96 -15.18 -3.27
C ILE A 576 8.67 -15.91 -3.67
N ALA A 577 8.43 -16.05 -4.98
CA ALA A 577 7.26 -16.77 -5.49
C ALA A 577 7.27 -18.25 -5.06
N TYR A 578 8.42 -18.91 -5.18
CA TYR A 578 8.57 -20.29 -4.72
C TYR A 578 8.24 -20.45 -3.23
N ALA A 579 8.82 -19.60 -2.38
CA ALA A 579 8.61 -19.62 -0.95
C ALA A 579 7.13 -19.34 -0.59
N ALA A 580 6.49 -18.37 -1.26
CA ALA A 580 5.10 -18.01 -1.03
C ALA A 580 4.14 -19.16 -1.41
N ILE A 581 4.33 -19.76 -2.57
CA ILE A 581 3.51 -20.88 -3.05
C ILE A 581 3.69 -22.10 -2.13
N LYS A 582 4.95 -22.43 -1.78
CA LYS A 582 5.27 -23.51 -0.84
C LYS A 582 4.62 -23.27 0.52
N ALA A 583 4.73 -22.08 1.09
CA ALA A 583 4.13 -21.75 2.38
C ALA A 583 2.60 -21.87 2.34
N SER A 584 1.95 -21.39 1.29
CA SER A 584 0.50 -21.49 1.14
C SER A 584 0.04 -22.94 0.90
N MET A 585 0.83 -23.76 0.22
CA MET A 585 0.58 -25.21 0.08
C MET A 585 0.74 -25.92 1.42
N GLU A 586 1.75 -25.60 2.22
CA GLU A 586 1.90 -26.17 3.57
C GLU A 586 0.73 -25.77 4.50
N LEU A 587 0.26 -24.50 4.38
CA LEU A 587 -0.96 -24.10 5.10
C LEU A 587 -2.20 -24.86 4.62
N ALA A 588 -2.29 -25.21 3.34
CA ALA A 588 -3.39 -26.03 2.85
C ALA A 588 -3.39 -27.43 3.42
N LYS A 589 -2.22 -28.04 3.68
CA LYS A 589 -2.13 -29.32 4.41
C LYS A 589 -2.68 -29.20 5.83
N GLU A 590 -2.47 -28.05 6.48
CA GLU A 590 -2.86 -27.81 7.86
C GLU A 590 -4.34 -27.37 7.99
N LYS A 591 -4.78 -26.44 7.14
CA LYS A 591 -6.05 -25.70 7.27
C LYS A 591 -7.03 -25.92 6.09
N GLY A 592 -6.67 -26.77 5.11
CA GLY A 592 -7.43 -26.99 3.88
C GLY A 592 -7.16 -25.96 2.78
N ALA A 593 -7.39 -26.35 1.54
CA ALA A 593 -7.32 -25.45 0.38
C ALA A 593 -8.41 -24.37 0.41
N TYR A 594 -8.23 -23.27 -0.33
CA TYR A 594 -9.27 -22.27 -0.48
C TYR A 594 -10.48 -22.85 -1.25
N PRO A 595 -11.75 -22.43 -0.94
CA PRO A 595 -12.94 -23.04 -1.50
C PRO A 595 -13.04 -23.10 -3.02
N ALA A 596 -12.56 -22.07 -3.73
CA ALA A 596 -12.58 -22.00 -5.19
C ALA A 596 -11.33 -22.63 -5.86
N PHE A 597 -10.62 -23.51 -5.17
CA PHE A 597 -9.38 -24.15 -5.71
C PHE A 597 -9.65 -25.02 -6.94
N LYS A 598 -10.77 -25.77 -6.93
CA LYS A 598 -11.09 -26.70 -8.00
C LYS A 598 -11.37 -25.98 -9.32
N GLY A 599 -10.65 -26.35 -10.37
CA GLY A 599 -10.72 -25.71 -11.68
C GLY A 599 -9.73 -24.55 -11.89
N SER A 600 -8.99 -24.15 -10.83
CA SER A 600 -8.00 -23.10 -10.92
C SER A 600 -6.74 -23.51 -11.68
N GLN A 601 -5.97 -22.53 -12.15
CA GLN A 601 -4.65 -22.78 -12.73
C GLN A 601 -3.66 -23.40 -11.74
N TRP A 602 -3.91 -23.26 -10.43
CA TRP A 602 -3.16 -23.94 -9.38
C TRP A 602 -3.37 -25.46 -9.43
N GLU A 603 -4.64 -25.90 -9.52
CA GLU A 603 -4.99 -27.32 -9.60
C GLU A 603 -4.53 -27.95 -10.91
N THR A 604 -4.76 -27.27 -12.05
CA THR A 604 -4.41 -27.80 -13.37
C THR A 604 -2.91 -27.76 -13.65
N GLY A 605 -2.16 -26.96 -12.91
CA GLY A 605 -0.73 -26.73 -13.15
C GLY A 605 -0.42 -25.71 -14.25
N GLU A 606 -1.45 -25.13 -14.92
CA GLU A 606 -1.28 -24.09 -15.94
C GLU A 606 -0.51 -22.88 -15.40
N TYR A 607 -0.68 -22.54 -14.12
CA TYR A 607 0.08 -21.47 -13.45
C TYR A 607 1.59 -21.62 -13.60
N PHE A 608 2.10 -22.82 -13.38
CA PHE A 608 3.53 -23.15 -13.45
C PHE A 608 4.04 -23.18 -14.90
N GLU A 609 3.24 -23.74 -15.81
CA GLU A 609 3.57 -23.84 -17.24
C GLU A 609 3.71 -22.45 -17.88
N ARG A 610 2.74 -21.54 -17.63
CA ARG A 610 2.77 -20.18 -18.18
C ARG A 610 3.99 -19.38 -17.73
N ARG A 611 4.57 -19.70 -16.57
CA ARG A 611 5.75 -19.02 -16.01
C ARG A 611 7.07 -19.70 -16.38
N GLY A 612 7.00 -20.85 -17.06
CA GLY A 612 8.19 -21.60 -17.44
C GLY A 612 8.93 -22.21 -16.25
N TYR A 613 8.22 -22.57 -15.19
CA TYR A 613 8.79 -23.17 -13.98
C TYR A 613 9.07 -24.66 -14.20
N THR A 614 10.26 -25.00 -14.70
CA THR A 614 10.62 -26.35 -15.17
C THR A 614 11.66 -27.07 -14.30
N SER A 615 12.31 -26.40 -13.36
CA SER A 615 13.32 -27.05 -12.50
C SER A 615 12.70 -28.11 -11.57
N GLU A 616 13.49 -29.02 -11.06
CA GLU A 616 13.05 -30.12 -10.18
C GLU A 616 12.27 -29.62 -8.98
N ARG A 617 12.73 -28.55 -8.31
CA ARG A 617 12.01 -27.92 -7.17
C ARG A 617 10.61 -27.48 -7.55
N TRP A 618 10.44 -26.91 -8.75
CA TRP A 618 9.15 -26.45 -9.24
C TRP A 618 8.24 -27.59 -9.64
N GLN A 619 8.77 -28.64 -10.26
CA GLN A 619 8.01 -29.85 -10.61
C GLN A 619 7.46 -30.51 -9.35
N GLN A 620 8.28 -30.65 -8.30
CA GLN A 620 7.85 -31.18 -7.02
C GLN A 620 6.76 -30.31 -6.38
N LEU A 621 6.96 -29.00 -6.33
CA LEU A 621 5.97 -28.07 -5.76
C LEU A 621 4.63 -28.10 -6.53
N ARG A 622 4.68 -28.16 -7.86
CA ARG A 622 3.49 -28.34 -8.71
C ARG A 622 2.72 -29.60 -8.34
N ALA A 623 3.40 -30.73 -8.18
CA ALA A 623 2.79 -32.01 -7.80
C ALA A 623 2.17 -31.93 -6.39
N ASP A 624 2.84 -31.27 -5.44
CA ASP A 624 2.34 -31.07 -4.09
C ASP A 624 1.11 -30.15 -4.06
N VAL A 625 1.11 -29.06 -4.83
CA VAL A 625 -0.06 -28.17 -4.98
C VAL A 625 -1.25 -28.92 -5.60
N ALA A 626 -1.03 -29.70 -6.64
CA ALA A 626 -2.10 -30.52 -7.23
C ALA A 626 -2.69 -31.53 -6.24
N LYS A 627 -1.86 -32.07 -5.36
CA LYS A 627 -2.26 -33.11 -4.37
C LYS A 627 -2.92 -32.55 -3.13
N TYR A 628 -2.38 -31.49 -2.56
CA TYR A 628 -2.78 -30.93 -1.26
C TYR A 628 -3.60 -29.66 -1.37
N GLY A 629 -3.61 -29.04 -2.56
CA GLY A 629 -4.16 -27.72 -2.79
C GLY A 629 -3.22 -26.60 -2.36
N ILE A 630 -3.73 -25.38 -2.46
CA ILE A 630 -3.10 -24.16 -1.96
C ILE A 630 -4.10 -23.41 -1.07
N ARG A 631 -3.63 -22.80 0.03
CA ARG A 631 -4.51 -22.11 0.99
C ARG A 631 -5.09 -20.81 0.46
N ASN A 632 -4.34 -20.11 -0.35
CA ASN A 632 -4.64 -18.75 -0.81
C ASN A 632 -4.74 -18.73 -2.34
N GLY A 633 -5.87 -18.33 -2.88
CA GLY A 633 -6.13 -18.30 -4.34
C GLY A 633 -5.36 -17.21 -5.09
N TYR A 634 -4.91 -16.17 -4.38
CA TYR A 634 -4.01 -15.12 -4.85
C TYR A 634 -2.96 -14.87 -3.78
N LEU A 635 -1.72 -14.64 -4.17
CA LEU A 635 -0.57 -14.62 -3.26
C LEU A 635 0.16 -13.27 -3.24
N MET A 636 0.74 -12.84 -4.35
CA MET A 636 1.71 -11.75 -4.40
C MET A 636 1.13 -10.48 -5.02
N ALA A 637 1.31 -9.37 -4.31
CA ALA A 637 0.96 -8.03 -4.80
C ALA A 637 1.94 -7.01 -4.20
N ILE A 638 2.55 -6.17 -5.02
CA ILE A 638 3.58 -5.24 -4.56
C ILE A 638 2.98 -3.86 -4.35
N ALA A 639 2.69 -3.54 -3.08
CA ALA A 639 2.17 -2.26 -2.65
C ALA A 639 3.25 -1.16 -2.63
N PRO A 640 2.87 0.14 -2.65
CA PRO A 640 3.86 1.23 -2.69
C PRO A 640 4.63 1.43 -1.38
N THR A 641 4.10 1.05 -0.23
CA THR A 641 4.70 1.07 1.12
C THR A 641 5.30 2.42 1.60
N GLY A 642 4.88 3.55 1.05
CA GLY A 642 5.50 4.86 1.31
C GLY A 642 5.70 5.23 2.79
N SER A 643 4.69 5.01 3.65
CA SER A 643 4.79 5.30 5.09
C SER A 643 5.42 4.16 5.88
N THR A 644 5.08 2.91 5.57
CA THR A 644 5.54 1.75 6.34
C THR A 644 7.01 1.44 6.11
N SER A 645 7.55 1.73 4.92
CA SER A 645 9.00 1.63 4.65
C SER A 645 9.82 2.63 5.47
N ASN A 646 9.28 3.82 5.75
CA ASN A 646 9.95 4.79 6.63
C ASN A 646 10.07 4.27 8.07
N ILE A 647 9.02 3.57 8.57
CA ILE A 647 9.09 2.90 9.89
C ILE A 647 10.18 1.82 9.89
N ALA A 648 10.29 1.07 8.80
CA ALA A 648 11.28 -0.01 8.66
C ALA A 648 12.67 0.47 8.21
N ASN A 649 12.90 1.77 8.14
CA ASN A 649 14.16 2.38 7.70
C ASN A 649 14.68 1.75 6.38
N THR A 650 13.82 1.74 5.35
CA THR A 650 14.13 1.15 4.04
C THR A 650 13.50 1.91 2.89
N THR A 651 13.77 1.54 1.64
CA THR A 651 13.18 2.16 0.47
C THR A 651 11.75 1.66 0.21
N ALA A 652 10.91 2.49 -0.40
CA ALA A 652 9.53 2.17 -0.66
C ALA A 652 9.37 1.13 -1.78
N GLY A 653 8.57 0.08 -1.54
CA GLY A 653 8.17 -0.92 -2.52
C GLY A 653 9.30 -1.41 -3.40
N ILE A 654 9.06 -1.29 -4.71
CA ILE A 654 10.00 -1.65 -5.79
C ILE A 654 10.58 -0.42 -6.50
N ASP A 655 10.23 0.79 -6.05
CA ASP A 655 10.65 2.01 -6.71
C ASP A 655 12.09 2.41 -6.40
N PRO A 656 12.75 3.15 -7.30
CA PRO A 656 14.00 3.83 -6.98
C PRO A 656 13.73 4.95 -5.97
N ILE A 657 14.77 5.34 -5.24
CA ILE A 657 14.66 6.51 -4.34
C ILE A 657 14.38 7.79 -5.12
N PHE A 658 13.59 8.68 -4.53
CA PHE A 658 13.33 9.99 -5.11
C PHE A 658 14.61 10.85 -5.13
N LYS A 659 15.24 11.02 -3.96
CA LYS A 659 16.54 11.68 -3.78
C LYS A 659 17.39 10.95 -2.74
N LYS A 660 18.70 11.06 -2.85
CA LYS A 660 19.64 10.48 -1.87
C LYS A 660 19.46 11.12 -0.50
N PHE A 661 19.24 12.42 -0.48
CA PHE A 661 18.89 13.18 0.72
C PHE A 661 18.08 14.43 0.34
N PHE A 662 17.16 14.84 1.19
CA PHE A 662 16.41 16.10 1.08
C PHE A 662 15.79 16.49 2.41
N ILE A 663 15.38 17.74 2.54
CA ILE A 663 14.67 18.24 3.71
C ILE A 663 13.19 18.33 3.34
N GLU A 664 12.37 17.55 4.03
CA GLU A 664 10.92 17.62 3.90
C GLU A 664 10.36 18.68 4.85
N GLU A 665 9.60 19.62 4.32
CA GLU A 665 8.88 20.61 5.12
C GLU A 665 7.41 20.20 5.24
N LYS A 666 6.97 19.89 6.47
CA LYS A 666 5.55 19.61 6.76
C LYS A 666 5.08 20.46 7.94
N LYS A 667 4.08 21.30 7.72
CA LYS A 667 3.44 22.14 8.76
C LYS A 667 4.45 22.93 9.63
N GLY A 668 5.49 23.46 8.97
CA GLY A 668 6.54 24.24 9.65
C GLY A 668 7.58 23.39 10.41
N SER A 669 7.60 22.09 10.23
CA SER A 669 8.64 21.17 10.73
C SER A 669 9.53 20.72 9.57
N PHE A 670 10.83 20.90 9.70
CA PHE A 670 11.84 20.45 8.73
C PHE A 670 12.36 19.08 9.18
N THR A 671 12.18 18.06 8.33
CA THR A 671 12.69 16.71 8.61
C THR A 671 13.64 16.29 7.49
N PRO A 672 14.94 16.06 7.80
CA PRO A 672 15.87 15.54 6.81
C PRO A 672 15.53 14.07 6.52
N LYS A 673 15.48 13.74 5.24
CA LYS A 673 15.34 12.38 4.74
C LYS A 673 16.59 11.97 4.03
N THR A 674 17.10 10.79 4.36
CA THR A 674 18.26 10.19 3.69
C THR A 674 17.89 8.79 3.20
N ALA A 675 18.50 8.37 2.11
CA ALA A 675 18.41 6.99 1.68
C ALA A 675 18.99 6.06 2.78
N PRO A 676 18.41 4.87 3.00
CA PRO A 676 18.90 3.93 4.01
C PRO A 676 20.38 3.57 3.79
N ASP A 677 21.15 3.41 4.85
CA ASP A 677 22.58 3.05 4.81
C ASP A 677 23.44 3.92 3.85
N LEU A 678 23.02 5.18 3.64
CA LEU A 678 23.74 6.09 2.76
C LEU A 678 25.10 6.48 3.36
N SER A 679 26.17 6.15 2.67
CA SER A 679 27.56 6.40 3.05
C SER A 679 28.40 6.77 1.82
N ASN A 680 29.67 7.12 2.03
CA ASN A 680 30.61 7.34 0.93
C ASN A 680 30.82 6.11 0.04
N GLU A 681 30.57 4.90 0.58
CA GLU A 681 30.68 3.64 -0.18
C GLU A 681 29.40 3.33 -0.94
N THR A 682 28.23 3.55 -0.35
CA THR A 682 26.93 3.14 -0.89
C THR A 682 26.29 4.19 -1.81
N MET A 683 26.64 5.46 -1.65
CA MET A 683 26.04 6.57 -2.40
C MET A 683 26.14 6.43 -3.93
N TRP A 684 27.11 5.68 -4.43
CA TRP A 684 27.36 5.46 -5.84
C TRP A 684 26.38 4.46 -6.47
N PHE A 685 25.78 3.60 -5.64
CA PHE A 685 24.82 2.59 -6.08
C PHE A 685 23.38 3.13 -6.02
N TYR A 686 23.13 4.16 -5.21
CA TYR A 686 21.86 4.87 -5.23
C TYR A 686 21.76 5.78 -6.45
N LYS A 687 20.71 5.60 -7.26
CA LYS A 687 20.37 6.47 -8.38
C LYS A 687 18.97 7.07 -8.16
N GLU A 688 18.84 8.38 -8.35
CA GLU A 688 17.60 9.10 -8.12
C GLU A 688 16.60 8.85 -9.26
N ALA A 689 15.33 8.66 -8.94
CA ALA A 689 14.29 8.22 -9.84
C ALA A 689 14.20 8.99 -11.16
N HIS A 690 14.28 10.33 -11.11
CA HIS A 690 14.24 11.18 -12.31
C HIS A 690 15.54 11.23 -13.13
N THR A 691 16.60 10.59 -12.66
CA THR A 691 17.88 10.49 -13.38
C THR A 691 18.08 9.13 -14.05
N ILE A 692 17.16 8.20 -13.81
CA ILE A 692 17.18 6.85 -14.37
C ILE A 692 16.58 6.84 -15.77
N ASP A 693 17.21 6.14 -16.71
CA ASP A 693 16.53 5.71 -17.93
C ASP A 693 15.41 4.71 -17.58
N GLN A 694 14.17 5.15 -17.74
CA GLN A 694 12.99 4.40 -17.34
C GLN A 694 12.83 3.05 -18.07
N GLN A 695 13.52 2.84 -19.19
CA GLN A 695 13.56 1.56 -19.88
C GLN A 695 14.08 0.44 -18.96
N TRP A 696 15.04 0.73 -18.08
CA TRP A 696 15.55 -0.22 -17.10
C TRP A 696 14.51 -0.56 -16.04
N SER A 697 13.78 0.44 -15.55
CA SER A 697 12.68 0.22 -14.59
C SER A 697 11.56 -0.62 -15.19
N ILE A 698 11.21 -0.37 -16.45
CA ILE A 698 10.19 -1.15 -17.18
C ILE A 698 10.63 -2.59 -17.38
N LYS A 699 11.86 -2.84 -17.84
CA LYS A 699 12.40 -4.20 -18.02
C LYS A 699 12.39 -4.97 -16.69
N ALA A 700 12.91 -4.36 -15.63
CA ALA A 700 12.93 -4.99 -14.31
C ALA A 700 11.50 -5.28 -13.78
N CYS A 701 10.55 -4.36 -14.01
CA CYS A 701 9.14 -4.56 -13.65
C CYS A 701 8.52 -5.72 -14.43
N GLY A 702 8.74 -5.82 -15.73
CA GLY A 702 8.26 -6.93 -16.58
C GLY A 702 8.83 -8.29 -16.13
N ILE A 703 10.12 -8.33 -15.81
CA ILE A 703 10.78 -9.54 -15.29
C ILE A 703 10.15 -9.98 -13.97
N ARG A 704 9.99 -9.06 -13.00
CA ARG A 704 9.32 -9.36 -11.72
C ARG A 704 7.87 -9.78 -11.92
N GLN A 705 7.14 -9.16 -12.88
CA GLN A 705 5.74 -9.46 -13.15
C GLN A 705 5.50 -10.92 -13.55
N ARG A 706 6.47 -11.57 -14.17
CA ARG A 706 6.41 -13.02 -14.46
C ARG A 706 6.18 -13.85 -13.20
N HIS A 707 6.75 -13.44 -12.07
CA HIS A 707 6.69 -14.16 -10.80
C HIS A 707 5.54 -13.73 -9.89
N ILE A 708 4.92 -12.59 -10.17
CA ILE A 708 3.84 -11.98 -9.37
C ILE A 708 2.50 -12.30 -10.01
N ASP A 709 1.63 -13.00 -9.28
CA ASP A 709 0.30 -13.40 -9.79
C ASP A 709 -0.68 -12.22 -9.89
N GLN A 710 -0.63 -11.26 -8.99
CA GLN A 710 -1.39 -10.02 -9.09
C GLN A 710 -0.57 -8.94 -9.81
N ALA A 711 -0.45 -7.73 -9.28
CA ALA A 711 0.24 -6.64 -9.95
C ALA A 711 1.26 -5.93 -9.05
N GLN A 712 1.87 -4.89 -9.58
CA GLN A 712 2.86 -4.05 -8.90
C GLN A 712 2.40 -2.59 -8.98
N SER A 713 2.48 -1.84 -7.88
CA SER A 713 2.31 -0.38 -7.90
C SER A 713 3.52 0.27 -8.57
N PHE A 714 3.56 0.19 -9.91
CA PHE A 714 4.69 0.61 -10.72
C PHE A 714 4.55 2.04 -11.19
N ASN A 715 5.49 2.91 -10.81
CA ASN A 715 5.53 4.31 -11.21
C ASN A 715 6.51 4.53 -12.38
N LEU A 716 6.17 5.48 -13.27
CA LEU A 716 7.08 6.01 -14.28
C LEU A 716 7.48 7.44 -13.91
N TYR A 717 8.76 7.73 -13.97
CA TYR A 717 9.33 9.04 -13.62
C TYR A 717 9.71 9.80 -14.89
N ILE A 718 9.11 10.95 -15.08
CA ILE A 718 9.34 11.78 -16.27
C ILE A 718 9.90 13.15 -15.88
N THR A 719 10.66 13.74 -16.79
CA THR A 719 11.22 15.09 -16.64
C THR A 719 10.60 16.04 -17.66
N PRO A 720 10.59 17.36 -17.39
CA PRO A 720 10.08 18.35 -18.34
C PRO A 720 10.78 18.37 -19.71
N GLN A 721 11.97 17.79 -19.80
CA GLN A 721 12.76 17.70 -21.03
C GLN A 721 12.34 16.56 -21.95
N MET A 722 11.63 15.56 -21.43
CA MET A 722 11.19 14.41 -22.22
C MET A 722 10.14 14.82 -23.26
N LYS A 723 10.33 14.33 -24.48
CA LYS A 723 9.40 14.57 -25.59
C LYS A 723 8.20 13.63 -25.49
N ALA A 724 7.07 14.07 -26.06
CA ALA A 724 5.85 13.24 -26.09
C ALA A 724 6.07 11.85 -26.73
N LYS A 725 6.98 11.74 -27.72
CA LYS A 725 7.34 10.45 -28.31
C LYS A 725 8.04 9.53 -27.31
N GLU A 726 8.96 10.05 -26.51
CA GLU A 726 9.69 9.28 -25.50
C GLU A 726 8.73 8.78 -24.42
N ILE A 727 7.75 9.60 -24.00
CA ILE A 727 6.71 9.18 -23.05
C ILE A 727 5.83 8.09 -23.68
N LEU A 728 5.43 8.22 -24.94
CA LEU A 728 4.68 7.19 -25.66
C LEU A 728 5.43 5.87 -25.70
N ASP A 729 6.73 5.93 -26.01
CA ASP A 729 7.60 4.76 -26.09
C ASP A 729 7.68 4.02 -24.74
N LEU A 730 7.61 4.73 -23.58
CA LEU A 730 7.53 4.10 -22.24
C LEU A 730 6.23 3.30 -22.06
N TYR A 731 5.08 3.84 -22.45
CA TYR A 731 3.80 3.11 -22.37
C TYR A 731 3.78 1.87 -23.26
N VAL A 732 4.29 2.01 -24.49
CA VAL A 732 4.37 0.92 -25.47
C VAL A 732 5.33 -0.17 -24.96
N GLU A 733 6.47 0.22 -24.39
CA GLU A 733 7.42 -0.74 -23.83
C GLU A 733 6.84 -1.45 -22.60
N ALA A 734 6.17 -0.73 -21.69
CA ALA A 734 5.50 -1.34 -20.55
C ALA A 734 4.48 -2.41 -20.97
N TYR A 735 3.68 -2.12 -21.99
CA TYR A 735 2.76 -3.09 -22.59
C TYR A 735 3.49 -4.31 -23.14
N LYS A 736 4.56 -4.11 -23.93
CA LYS A 736 5.34 -5.20 -24.55
C LYS A 736 6.05 -6.08 -23.52
N GLN A 737 6.46 -5.51 -22.38
CA GLN A 737 7.09 -6.26 -21.28
C GLN A 737 6.07 -7.04 -20.42
N GLY A 738 4.78 -7.01 -20.74
CA GLY A 738 3.73 -7.74 -20.02
C GLY A 738 3.47 -7.22 -18.62
N ILE A 739 3.73 -5.94 -18.37
CA ILE A 739 3.35 -5.26 -17.13
C ILE A 739 1.84 -5.17 -17.08
N LYS A 740 1.24 -5.47 -15.92
CA LYS A 740 -0.21 -5.46 -15.75
C LYS A 740 -0.78 -4.07 -15.47
N THR A 741 -0.03 -3.22 -14.77
CA THR A 741 -0.52 -1.91 -14.32
C THR A 741 0.59 -0.87 -14.39
N ILE A 742 0.22 0.37 -14.77
CA ILE A 742 1.03 1.58 -14.56
C ILE A 742 0.25 2.44 -13.56
N TYR A 743 0.89 2.76 -12.45
CA TYR A 743 0.31 3.57 -11.38
C TYR A 743 0.47 5.06 -11.69
N TYR A 744 1.34 5.80 -11.03
CA TYR A 744 1.53 7.22 -11.34
C TYR A 744 2.55 7.46 -12.45
N ILE A 745 2.28 8.50 -13.24
CA ILE A 745 3.31 9.21 -13.96
C ILE A 745 3.83 10.33 -13.05
N ARG A 746 5.03 10.15 -12.50
CA ARG A 746 5.67 11.08 -11.58
C ARG A 746 6.43 12.13 -12.37
N ASN A 747 5.87 13.34 -12.49
CA ASN A 747 6.53 14.45 -13.15
C ASN A 747 7.34 15.27 -12.15
N GLN A 748 8.61 15.50 -12.43
CA GLN A 748 9.53 16.22 -11.54
C GLN A 748 9.02 17.60 -11.11
N SER A 749 8.24 18.29 -11.93
CA SER A 749 7.67 19.61 -11.62
C SER A 749 6.45 19.55 -10.69
N LEU A 750 5.75 18.40 -10.59
CA LEU A 750 4.54 18.25 -9.77
C LEU A 750 4.83 17.71 -8.36
N GLU A 751 6.00 17.13 -8.15
CA GLU A 751 6.34 16.51 -6.85
C GLU A 751 6.65 17.51 -5.73
N MET A 752 6.68 18.81 -6.04
CA MET A 752 6.77 19.84 -5.00
C MET A 752 5.45 20.02 -4.23
N ASP A 753 4.31 19.53 -4.79
CA ASP A 753 2.99 19.53 -4.13
C ASP A 753 2.58 18.07 -3.84
N GLU A 754 3.15 17.46 -2.81
CA GLU A 754 2.89 16.06 -2.48
C GLU A 754 1.42 15.76 -2.25
N CYS A 755 0.93 14.76 -2.95
CA CYS A 755 -0.33 14.09 -2.66
C CYS A 755 -0.24 13.38 -1.29
N THR A 756 -0.65 14.07 -0.23
CA THR A 756 -0.73 13.55 1.14
C THR A 756 -1.68 12.34 1.28
N SER A 757 -2.49 12.03 0.26
CA SER A 757 -3.40 10.89 0.22
C SER A 757 -2.73 9.57 -0.22
N CYS A 758 -1.59 9.63 -0.90
CA CYS A 758 -0.89 8.45 -1.44
C CYS A 758 0.36 8.04 -0.65
N SER A 759 0.83 8.87 0.27
CA SER A 759 1.99 8.59 1.13
C SER A 759 1.61 7.78 2.38
N SER A 760 0.79 6.75 2.22
CA SER A 760 0.35 5.95 3.36
C SER A 760 0.54 4.48 3.14
#